data_85a5fcf543c5de73affa134ecf8c4626
#
_entry.id   85a5fcf543c5de73affa134ecf8c4626
#
_cell.length_a   1.000
_cell.length_b   1.000
_cell.length_c   1.000
_cell.angle_alpha   90.00
_cell.angle_beta   90.00
_cell.angle_gamma   90.00
#
_symmetry.space_group_name_H-M   'P 1'
#
loop_
_entity.id
_entity.type
_entity.pdbx_description
1 polymer ?
#
loop_
_entity_poly.entity_id
_entity_poly.type
_entity_poly.pdbx_seq_one_letter_code
_entity_poly.pdbx_strand_id
1 'polypeptide(L)'
;MTMSLQPHHDGSATYVPEQEPALGQTVPVFVRVPAGADVRQVHVRTTGDGEPRFAEATVDRREGGDVWWRADVEVRNPVSNYRFMLSGARGYRWLNAAGLVDHDVPDNGDFKLVSYAPPPAWARDALIYQIFPDRFARSAAADGRTGPDWAIPCDWDTPVIGRGPETPYQFYGGDLDGITERLDHLDRLGVNTLYLTPIFPARSNHRYDASSFDRVDPLLGGDAALVRLADAVRARGWRLLGDITSNHTGDAHEWFTTAAADVHAAERELYYFDEVTGCDNSSSADGHNSASAPLGGAPDRMKAGLTPRWDLEPSYESWNGVKSLPKLNWGSTELRRRFATAEDSLLRRWLRPPYGLAGWRVDVANMTGRRGADGYTHEVAKLLREVVADTRPDGLLLAEHGHDHTGDLDRDGWHGTMNYVGFTDPVWSWLRHGDDPVPNFLGTPGGVPRRAAGAVLATMNTYRSLISWRSYVHSWQLLGSHDSARIRTVVGDAARQEVAAGLLATMPGTPVIFAGDELGLTGTNGEGSRTPMPWHRPESWDQGTFAAYRGLLALRRGEPALRHGGLRWVHADADTLVFLREAPTGTVLVLARRAAAAPVRLAGLPAGDNVYGGAPALRPDADGVVTLPADGPTFQVWRLG
;
A
#
# COMPACT_ATOMS: atom_id res chain seq x y z
N MET A 1 -9.39 -25.26 -11.40
CA MET A 1 -8.12 -25.85 -11.86
C MET A 1 -7.27 -26.11 -10.64
N THR A 2 -6.91 -27.36 -10.36
CA THR A 2 -6.09 -27.73 -9.20
C THR A 2 -4.61 -27.52 -9.55
N MET A 3 -3.91 -26.62 -8.84
CA MET A 3 -2.53 -26.21 -9.14
C MET A 3 -1.48 -26.94 -8.28
N SER A 4 -1.89 -27.93 -7.48
CA SER A 4 -1.07 -28.52 -6.41
C SER A 4 0.13 -29.37 -6.86
N LEU A 5 0.25 -29.70 -8.14
CA LEU A 5 1.30 -30.58 -8.67
C LEU A 5 2.19 -29.88 -9.72
N GLN A 6 2.40 -28.58 -9.61
CA GLN A 6 3.26 -27.84 -10.53
C GLN A 6 4.61 -27.47 -9.86
N PRO A 7 5.69 -27.39 -10.64
CA PRO A 7 6.92 -26.77 -10.18
C PRO A 7 6.67 -25.41 -9.57
N HIS A 8 7.37 -25.08 -8.47
CA HIS A 8 7.12 -23.87 -7.71
C HIS A 8 8.38 -23.23 -7.16
N HIS A 9 8.41 -21.92 -7.25
CA HIS A 9 9.34 -20.99 -6.63
C HIS A 9 8.61 -19.64 -6.50
N ASP A 10 8.86 -18.89 -5.43
CA ASP A 10 8.19 -17.58 -5.21
C ASP A 10 9.14 -16.47 -4.74
N GLY A 11 10.43 -16.78 -4.55
CA GLY A 11 11.43 -15.85 -4.04
C GLY A 11 11.46 -15.71 -2.52
N SER A 12 10.58 -16.40 -1.78
CA SER A 12 10.57 -16.37 -0.32
C SER A 12 11.78 -17.10 0.30
N ALA A 13 11.96 -16.94 1.62
CA ALA A 13 13.07 -17.57 2.35
C ALA A 13 13.13 -19.11 2.23
N THR A 14 12.02 -19.75 1.92
CA THR A 14 11.96 -21.19 1.64
C THR A 14 12.75 -21.56 0.38
N TYR A 15 12.79 -20.66 -0.60
CA TYR A 15 13.45 -20.87 -1.90
C TYR A 15 14.71 -20.04 -2.09
N VAL A 16 14.83 -18.94 -1.36
CA VAL A 16 15.98 -18.04 -1.35
C VAL A 16 16.31 -17.76 0.11
N PRO A 17 17.17 -18.58 0.74
CA PRO A 17 17.50 -18.40 2.16
C PRO A 17 18.13 -17.03 2.48
N GLU A 18 18.92 -16.50 1.54
CA GLU A 18 19.49 -15.16 1.65
C GLU A 18 18.57 -14.12 1.01
N GLN A 19 17.85 -13.36 1.83
CA GLN A 19 16.86 -12.36 1.40
C GLN A 19 17.47 -10.96 1.19
N GLU A 20 18.68 -10.73 1.68
CA GLU A 20 19.36 -9.43 1.68
C GLU A 20 20.80 -9.58 1.13
N PRO A 21 20.95 -10.11 -0.09
CA PRO A 21 22.28 -10.42 -0.61
C PRO A 21 23.07 -9.14 -0.93
N ALA A 22 24.38 -9.21 -0.68
CA ALA A 22 25.31 -8.18 -1.12
C ALA A 22 25.62 -8.28 -2.61
N LEU A 23 25.99 -7.16 -3.24
CA LEU A 23 26.50 -7.15 -4.60
C LEU A 23 27.78 -8.00 -4.70
N GLY A 24 27.85 -8.87 -5.70
CA GLY A 24 28.93 -9.85 -5.89
C GLY A 24 28.76 -11.15 -5.09
N GLN A 25 27.78 -11.25 -4.20
CA GLN A 25 27.50 -12.48 -3.46
C GLN A 25 26.87 -13.53 -4.37
N THR A 26 27.25 -14.81 -4.18
CA THR A 26 26.57 -15.95 -4.79
C THR A 26 25.50 -16.49 -3.83
N VAL A 27 24.26 -16.56 -4.30
CA VAL A 27 23.09 -16.95 -3.52
C VAL A 27 22.53 -18.27 -4.03
N PRO A 28 22.34 -19.29 -3.17
CA PRO A 28 21.63 -20.49 -3.56
C PRO A 28 20.15 -20.19 -3.74
N VAL A 29 19.57 -20.61 -4.88
CA VAL A 29 18.15 -20.53 -5.17
C VAL A 29 17.61 -21.93 -5.42
N PHE A 30 16.41 -22.21 -4.91
CA PHE A 30 15.82 -23.53 -4.97
C PHE A 30 14.54 -23.52 -5.80
N VAL A 31 14.28 -24.59 -6.51
CA VAL A 31 12.98 -24.83 -7.14
C VAL A 31 12.48 -26.23 -6.73
N ARG A 32 11.22 -26.28 -6.34
CA ARG A 32 10.53 -27.51 -5.98
C ARG A 32 9.78 -28.06 -7.19
N VAL A 33 10.03 -29.31 -7.53
CA VAL A 33 9.44 -29.98 -8.68
C VAL A 33 8.76 -31.27 -8.20
N PRO A 34 7.45 -31.49 -8.39
CA PRO A 34 6.80 -32.75 -8.06
C PRO A 34 7.51 -33.93 -8.74
N ALA A 35 7.74 -35.04 -8.00
CA ALA A 35 8.47 -36.21 -8.51
C ALA A 35 7.84 -36.84 -9.77
N GLY A 36 6.51 -36.69 -9.94
CA GLY A 36 5.79 -37.14 -11.14
C GLY A 36 5.77 -36.16 -12.30
N ALA A 37 6.40 -34.98 -12.18
CA ALA A 37 6.46 -34.01 -13.26
C ALA A 37 7.48 -34.45 -14.33
N ASP A 38 7.16 -34.15 -15.61
CA ASP A 38 8.09 -34.38 -16.72
C ASP A 38 9.19 -33.32 -16.71
N VAL A 39 10.13 -33.44 -15.74
CA VAL A 39 11.30 -32.60 -15.60
C VAL A 39 12.52 -33.48 -15.34
N ARG A 40 13.49 -33.46 -16.26
CA ARG A 40 14.72 -34.25 -16.22
C ARG A 40 15.95 -33.40 -15.88
N GLN A 41 15.94 -32.13 -16.31
CA GLN A 41 16.99 -31.16 -16.07
C GLN A 41 16.39 -29.82 -15.71
N VAL A 42 17.07 -29.08 -14.86
CA VAL A 42 16.74 -27.73 -14.46
C VAL A 42 17.97 -26.84 -14.69
N HIS A 43 17.75 -25.71 -15.34
CA HIS A 43 18.78 -24.65 -15.45
C HIS A 43 18.23 -23.37 -14.87
N VAL A 44 19.08 -22.58 -14.23
CA VAL A 44 18.78 -21.18 -13.92
C VAL A 44 19.34 -20.31 -15.05
N ARG A 45 18.50 -19.40 -15.56
CA ARG A 45 18.91 -18.33 -16.48
C ARG A 45 19.02 -17.03 -15.69
N THR A 46 20.14 -16.32 -15.87
CA THR A 46 20.39 -14.99 -15.30
C THR A 46 20.74 -14.00 -16.41
N THR A 47 20.65 -12.69 -16.14
CA THR A 47 20.98 -11.60 -17.07
C THR A 47 21.96 -10.63 -16.42
N GLY A 48 23.20 -11.12 -16.12
CA GLY A 48 24.26 -10.27 -15.59
C GLY A 48 24.79 -9.30 -16.65
N ASP A 49 24.77 -7.99 -16.34
CA ASP A 49 25.17 -6.92 -17.27
C ASP A 49 24.41 -6.95 -18.61
N GLY A 50 23.15 -7.43 -18.60
CA GLY A 50 22.30 -7.53 -19.79
C GLY A 50 22.54 -8.78 -20.64
N GLU A 51 23.51 -9.64 -20.30
CA GLU A 51 23.82 -10.84 -21.07
C GLU A 51 23.24 -12.11 -20.43
N PRO A 52 22.45 -12.91 -21.16
CA PRO A 52 21.88 -14.14 -20.63
C PRO A 52 22.95 -15.22 -20.41
N ARG A 53 22.89 -15.87 -19.26
CA ARG A 53 23.73 -17.01 -18.91
C ARG A 53 22.88 -18.13 -18.33
N PHE A 54 23.30 -19.37 -18.56
CA PHE A 54 22.64 -20.56 -18.04
C PHE A 54 23.61 -21.33 -17.13
N ALA A 55 23.14 -21.72 -15.95
CA ALA A 55 23.81 -22.63 -15.07
C ALA A 55 22.93 -23.84 -14.78
N GLU A 56 23.50 -25.05 -14.81
CA GLU A 56 22.75 -26.26 -14.48
C GLU A 56 22.52 -26.33 -12.97
N ALA A 57 21.26 -26.64 -12.59
CA ALA A 57 20.88 -26.92 -11.22
C ALA A 57 21.15 -28.40 -10.88
N THR A 58 21.46 -28.67 -9.63
CA THR A 58 21.65 -30.04 -9.11
C THR A 58 20.51 -30.42 -8.17
N VAL A 59 20.21 -31.72 -8.06
CA VAL A 59 19.26 -32.21 -7.06
C VAL A 59 19.85 -32.01 -5.67
N ASP A 60 19.19 -31.21 -4.84
CA ASP A 60 19.57 -30.95 -3.46
C ASP A 60 18.99 -32.05 -2.53
N ARG A 61 17.68 -32.27 -2.62
CA ARG A 61 16.99 -33.26 -1.78
C ARG A 61 15.69 -33.75 -2.43
N ARG A 62 15.16 -34.83 -1.86
CA ARG A 62 13.83 -35.36 -2.17
C ARG A 62 13.04 -35.43 -0.88
N GLU A 63 11.89 -34.75 -0.85
CA GLU A 63 11.12 -34.59 0.36
C GLU A 63 9.63 -34.37 0.01
N GLY A 64 8.71 -35.02 0.76
CA GLY A 64 7.27 -34.79 0.62
C GLY A 64 6.67 -35.07 -0.76
N GLY A 65 7.30 -35.97 -1.56
CA GLY A 65 6.90 -36.25 -2.94
C GLY A 65 7.44 -35.26 -3.98
N ASP A 66 8.28 -34.33 -3.57
CA ASP A 66 8.93 -33.33 -4.42
C ASP A 66 10.43 -33.59 -4.57
N VAL A 67 10.99 -33.15 -5.68
CA VAL A 67 12.43 -33.05 -5.94
C VAL A 67 12.81 -31.59 -5.84
N TRP A 68 13.73 -31.28 -4.96
CA TRP A 68 14.29 -29.95 -4.79
C TRP A 68 15.57 -29.81 -5.58
N TRP A 69 15.61 -28.81 -6.45
CA TRP A 69 16.77 -28.49 -7.25
C TRP A 69 17.38 -27.20 -6.73
N ARG A 70 18.72 -27.17 -6.69
CA ARG A 70 19.52 -26.00 -6.29
C ARG A 70 20.31 -25.48 -7.48
N ALA A 71 20.30 -24.16 -7.66
CA ALA A 71 21.22 -23.43 -8.51
C ALA A 71 21.84 -22.29 -7.71
N ASP A 72 23.01 -21.86 -8.11
CA ASP A 72 23.71 -20.73 -7.50
C ASP A 72 23.62 -19.52 -8.45
N VAL A 73 23.18 -18.37 -7.93
CA VAL A 73 23.00 -17.12 -8.67
C VAL A 73 23.95 -16.06 -8.11
N GLU A 74 24.84 -15.53 -8.94
CA GLU A 74 25.68 -14.39 -8.59
C GLU A 74 24.85 -13.10 -8.66
N VAL A 75 24.85 -12.30 -7.60
CA VAL A 75 24.19 -10.97 -7.53
C VAL A 75 25.11 -9.96 -8.21
N ARG A 76 25.10 -9.96 -9.53
CA ARG A 76 26.02 -9.16 -10.34
C ARG A 76 25.61 -7.71 -10.51
N ASN A 77 24.31 -7.45 -10.52
CA ASN A 77 23.72 -6.11 -10.61
C ASN A 77 22.90 -5.80 -9.35
N PRO A 78 22.66 -4.54 -9.00
CA PRO A 78 21.84 -4.18 -7.82
C PRO A 78 20.45 -4.85 -7.81
N VAL A 79 19.88 -5.11 -8.99
CA VAL A 79 18.73 -5.99 -9.21
C VAL A 79 19.17 -7.08 -10.18
N SER A 80 19.29 -8.30 -9.70
CA SER A 80 19.71 -9.45 -10.49
C SER A 80 18.52 -10.35 -10.80
N ASN A 81 18.15 -10.40 -12.07
CA ASN A 81 17.02 -11.18 -12.57
C ASN A 81 17.42 -12.64 -12.80
N TYR A 82 16.51 -13.57 -12.47
CA TYR A 82 16.68 -14.99 -12.78
C TYR A 82 15.33 -15.69 -13.00
N ARG A 83 15.35 -16.77 -13.79
CA ARG A 83 14.24 -17.71 -13.99
C ARG A 83 14.75 -19.12 -14.18
N PHE A 84 13.88 -20.11 -14.05
CA PHE A 84 14.25 -21.52 -14.26
C PHE A 84 13.75 -22.00 -15.62
N MET A 85 14.61 -22.74 -16.33
CA MET A 85 14.26 -23.55 -17.48
C MET A 85 14.11 -25.01 -17.03
N LEU A 86 12.94 -25.58 -17.19
CA LEU A 86 12.61 -26.94 -16.78
C LEU A 86 12.47 -27.82 -18.02
N SER A 87 13.44 -28.68 -18.28
CA SER A 87 13.51 -29.52 -19.47
C SER A 87 13.03 -30.94 -19.20
N GLY A 88 12.17 -31.46 -20.08
CA GLY A 88 11.61 -32.80 -20.01
C GLY A 88 11.54 -33.48 -21.39
N ALA A 89 10.78 -34.55 -21.51
CA ALA A 89 10.65 -35.30 -22.75
C ALA A 89 9.98 -34.50 -23.90
N ARG A 90 9.15 -33.52 -23.53
CA ARG A 90 8.37 -32.71 -24.48
C ARG A 90 8.99 -31.33 -24.77
N GLY A 91 10.24 -31.10 -24.44
CA GLY A 91 10.92 -29.82 -24.54
C GLY A 91 11.10 -29.14 -23.19
N TYR A 92 11.19 -27.81 -23.19
CA TYR A 92 11.37 -27.04 -21.96
C TYR A 92 10.17 -26.12 -21.69
N ARG A 93 10.04 -25.73 -20.44
CA ARG A 93 9.11 -24.70 -19.95
C ARG A 93 9.86 -23.70 -19.07
N TRP A 94 9.32 -22.52 -18.99
CA TRP A 94 9.86 -21.49 -18.09
C TRP A 94 9.07 -21.43 -16.79
N LEU A 95 9.80 -21.27 -15.69
CA LEU A 95 9.23 -20.87 -14.40
C LEU A 95 9.82 -19.52 -14.02
N ASN A 96 8.99 -18.48 -14.03
CA ASN A 96 9.33 -17.13 -13.59
C ASN A 96 8.39 -16.67 -12.48
N ALA A 97 8.44 -15.39 -12.06
CA ALA A 97 7.60 -14.89 -11.00
C ALA A 97 6.09 -14.86 -11.32
N ALA A 98 5.70 -14.88 -12.61
CA ALA A 98 4.30 -15.03 -13.02
C ALA A 98 3.79 -16.48 -12.93
N GLY A 99 4.70 -17.46 -12.91
CA GLY A 99 4.38 -18.88 -12.80
C GLY A 99 5.04 -19.73 -13.87
N LEU A 100 4.52 -20.96 -14.05
CA LEU A 100 4.99 -21.92 -15.05
C LEU A 100 4.30 -21.66 -16.39
N VAL A 101 5.08 -21.44 -17.45
CA VAL A 101 4.59 -21.17 -18.81
C VAL A 101 5.30 -22.05 -19.84
N ASP A 102 4.65 -22.30 -20.97
CA ASP A 102 5.08 -23.14 -22.08
C ASP A 102 5.49 -22.32 -23.36
N HIS A 103 5.68 -21.02 -23.18
CA HIS A 103 6.10 -20.08 -24.22
C HIS A 103 7.22 -19.18 -23.69
N ASP A 104 7.94 -18.53 -24.59
CA ASP A 104 9.01 -17.61 -24.24
C ASP A 104 8.44 -16.33 -23.62
N VAL A 105 9.14 -15.81 -22.61
CA VAL A 105 8.72 -14.67 -21.81
C VAL A 105 9.81 -13.62 -21.71
N PRO A 106 9.46 -12.33 -21.59
CA PRO A 106 10.43 -11.25 -21.37
C PRO A 106 11.00 -11.29 -19.94
N ASP A 107 12.12 -10.60 -19.74
CA ASP A 107 12.89 -10.63 -18.49
C ASP A 107 12.24 -9.84 -17.35
N ASN A 108 11.31 -8.95 -17.64
CA ASN A 108 10.65 -8.14 -16.60
C ASN A 108 9.83 -8.96 -15.58
N GLY A 109 9.36 -10.13 -15.98
CA GLY A 109 8.65 -11.08 -15.11
C GLY A 109 9.56 -12.10 -14.41
N ASP A 110 10.88 -11.95 -14.45
CA ASP A 110 11.82 -12.83 -13.76
C ASP A 110 11.78 -12.61 -12.23
N PHE A 111 12.17 -13.62 -11.47
CA PHE A 111 12.49 -13.46 -10.06
C PHE A 111 13.67 -12.49 -9.91
N LYS A 112 13.72 -11.77 -8.79
CA LYS A 112 14.72 -10.73 -8.56
C LYS A 112 15.40 -10.90 -7.21
N LEU A 113 16.74 -10.85 -7.20
CA LEU A 113 17.56 -10.62 -6.02
C LEU A 113 17.93 -9.14 -5.99
N VAL A 114 17.75 -8.48 -4.86
CA VAL A 114 17.95 -7.03 -4.73
C VAL A 114 18.99 -6.76 -3.65
N SER A 115 20.11 -6.12 -4.03
CA SER A 115 21.24 -5.81 -3.14
C SER A 115 21.21 -4.38 -2.57
N TYR A 116 20.22 -3.57 -2.92
CA TYR A 116 20.01 -2.28 -2.23
C TYR A 116 19.70 -2.51 -0.75
N ALA A 117 19.96 -1.50 0.09
CA ALA A 117 19.66 -1.57 1.53
C ALA A 117 18.21 -2.03 1.79
N PRO A 118 18.01 -3.00 2.69
CA PRO A 118 16.67 -3.56 2.95
C PRO A 118 15.76 -2.56 3.66
N PRO A 119 14.44 -2.78 3.61
CA PRO A 119 13.50 -2.12 4.50
C PRO A 119 13.78 -2.50 5.97
N PRO A 120 13.33 -1.68 6.95
CA PRO A 120 13.53 -2.01 8.36
C PRO A 120 12.82 -3.33 8.72
N ALA A 121 13.51 -4.22 9.43
CA ALA A 121 13.03 -5.57 9.74
C ALA A 121 11.66 -5.59 10.45
N TRP A 122 11.38 -4.60 11.30
CA TRP A 122 10.11 -4.50 12.01
C TRP A 122 8.90 -4.31 11.07
N ALA A 123 9.10 -3.77 9.86
CA ALA A 123 8.00 -3.46 8.93
C ALA A 123 7.21 -4.71 8.50
N ARG A 124 7.85 -5.89 8.46
CA ARG A 124 7.17 -7.15 8.13
C ARG A 124 6.25 -7.66 9.24
N ASP A 125 6.53 -7.29 10.49
CA ASP A 125 5.74 -7.68 11.66
C ASP A 125 4.74 -6.59 12.08
N ALA A 126 4.68 -5.49 11.32
CA ALA A 126 3.74 -4.41 11.58
C ALA A 126 2.30 -4.83 11.27
N LEU A 127 1.41 -4.45 12.17
CA LEU A 127 -0.04 -4.49 12.03
C LEU A 127 -0.49 -3.04 12.17
N ILE A 128 -0.77 -2.41 11.02
CA ILE A 128 -0.91 -0.96 10.92
C ILE A 128 -2.37 -0.56 11.07
N TYR A 129 -2.60 0.52 11.82
CA TYR A 129 -3.91 1.15 11.93
C TYR A 129 -3.82 2.59 11.45
N GLN A 130 -4.55 2.91 10.38
CA GLN A 130 -4.62 4.24 9.79
C GLN A 130 -5.64 5.10 10.51
N ILE A 131 -5.22 6.27 10.94
CA ILE A 131 -6.04 7.25 11.65
C ILE A 131 -6.13 8.55 10.85
N PHE A 132 -7.37 9.03 10.65
CA PHE A 132 -7.68 10.37 10.19
C PHE A 132 -7.98 11.22 11.44
N PRO A 133 -7.06 12.11 11.89
CA PRO A 133 -7.11 12.70 13.22
C PRO A 133 -8.42 13.44 13.54
N ASP A 134 -8.93 14.25 12.60
CA ASP A 134 -10.18 15.02 12.79
C ASP A 134 -11.40 14.14 13.10
N ARG A 135 -11.37 12.83 12.74
CA ARG A 135 -12.52 11.93 12.80
C ARG A 135 -12.33 10.76 13.76
N PHE A 136 -11.19 10.65 14.42
CA PHE A 136 -10.91 9.49 15.25
C PHE A 136 -11.42 9.66 16.68
N ALA A 137 -10.93 10.65 17.42
CA ALA A 137 -11.39 10.92 18.79
C ALA A 137 -11.11 12.38 19.15
N ARG A 138 -12.01 12.96 19.94
CA ARG A 138 -11.91 14.31 20.45
C ARG A 138 -11.65 14.26 21.95
N SER A 139 -10.59 14.91 22.40
CA SER A 139 -10.28 15.04 23.84
C SER A 139 -11.06 16.21 24.45
N ALA A 140 -11.15 16.21 25.78
CA ALA A 140 -11.70 17.36 26.51
C ALA A 140 -10.91 18.66 26.28
N ALA A 141 -9.62 18.58 25.99
CA ALA A 141 -8.80 19.73 25.67
C ALA A 141 -9.17 20.39 24.33
N ALA A 142 -9.80 19.66 23.43
CA ALA A 142 -10.29 20.20 22.16
C ALA A 142 -11.50 21.13 22.34
N ASP A 143 -12.30 20.96 23.40
CA ASP A 143 -13.50 21.76 23.65
C ASP A 143 -13.19 23.25 23.91
N GLY A 144 -11.99 23.57 24.38
CA GLY A 144 -11.52 24.94 24.58
C GLY A 144 -10.88 25.60 23.36
N ARG A 145 -10.77 24.88 22.22
CA ARG A 145 -10.13 25.44 21.00
C ARG A 145 -11.18 26.11 20.13
N THR A 146 -10.86 27.33 19.68
CA THR A 146 -11.68 28.03 18.68
C THR A 146 -11.51 27.35 17.33
N GLY A 147 -12.62 27.02 16.67
CA GLY A 147 -12.61 26.51 15.30
C GLY A 147 -12.03 27.55 14.33
N PRO A 148 -11.36 27.12 13.25
CA PRO A 148 -10.78 28.02 12.28
C PRO A 148 -11.86 28.67 11.39
N ASP A 149 -11.56 29.86 10.85
CA ASP A 149 -12.52 30.64 10.04
C ASP A 149 -12.96 29.90 8.75
N TRP A 150 -12.15 28.99 8.24
CA TRP A 150 -12.46 28.21 7.05
C TRP A 150 -13.40 27.01 7.35
N ALA A 151 -13.53 26.59 8.61
CA ALA A 151 -14.23 25.37 8.97
C ALA A 151 -15.74 25.55 9.06
N ILE A 152 -16.45 24.50 8.67
CA ILE A 152 -17.85 24.26 8.99
C ILE A 152 -17.86 23.39 10.27
N PRO A 153 -18.12 23.96 11.45
CA PRO A 153 -18.14 23.19 12.69
C PRO A 153 -19.21 22.10 12.64
N CYS A 154 -18.86 20.89 13.03
CA CYS A 154 -19.76 19.74 13.06
C CYS A 154 -19.75 19.09 14.44
N ASP A 155 -20.94 18.76 14.93
CA ASP A 155 -21.06 17.85 16.07
C ASP A 155 -20.60 16.46 15.66
N TRP A 156 -20.18 15.65 16.64
CA TRP A 156 -19.59 14.32 16.38
C TRP A 156 -20.54 13.37 15.63
N ASP A 157 -21.85 13.59 15.74
CA ASP A 157 -22.89 12.81 15.06
C ASP A 157 -23.40 13.43 13.76
N THR A 158 -22.89 14.59 13.37
CA THR A 158 -23.26 15.21 12.10
C THR A 158 -22.88 14.28 10.94
N PRO A 159 -23.79 13.99 10.00
CA PRO A 159 -23.43 13.18 8.83
C PRO A 159 -22.35 13.85 7.98
N VAL A 160 -21.43 13.05 7.47
CA VAL A 160 -20.40 13.56 6.55
C VAL A 160 -21.00 13.89 5.19
N ILE A 161 -20.55 14.99 4.62
CA ILE A 161 -20.84 15.36 3.23
C ILE A 161 -19.88 14.57 2.34
N GLY A 162 -20.40 13.61 1.60
CA GLY A 162 -19.59 12.72 0.77
C GLY A 162 -19.21 13.30 -0.60
N ARG A 163 -19.76 14.43 -1.02
CA ARG A 163 -19.49 15.08 -2.31
C ARG A 163 -19.76 16.58 -2.25
N GLY A 164 -19.01 17.33 -3.04
CA GLY A 164 -19.22 18.77 -3.20
C GLY A 164 -18.11 19.61 -2.56
N PRO A 165 -18.16 20.93 -2.73
CA PRO A 165 -17.09 21.84 -2.33
C PRO A 165 -16.92 21.98 -0.81
N GLU A 166 -17.89 21.55 -0.02
CA GLU A 166 -17.88 21.65 1.44
C GLU A 166 -17.16 20.47 2.12
N THR A 167 -16.86 19.40 1.39
CA THR A 167 -16.27 18.17 1.95
C THR A 167 -14.96 18.42 2.73
N PRO A 168 -14.00 19.26 2.28
CA PRO A 168 -12.77 19.50 3.00
C PRO A 168 -12.94 20.42 4.23
N TYR A 169 -14.10 21.04 4.39
CA TYR A 169 -14.32 22.06 5.42
C TYR A 169 -15.14 21.58 6.63
N GLN A 170 -15.81 20.42 6.55
CA GLN A 170 -16.45 19.85 7.73
C GLN A 170 -15.40 19.53 8.81
N PHE A 171 -15.49 20.18 9.97
CA PHE A 171 -14.53 20.06 11.06
C PHE A 171 -15.20 19.49 12.30
N TYR A 172 -14.77 18.31 12.75
CA TYR A 172 -15.30 17.59 13.90
C TYR A 172 -14.42 17.75 15.16
N GLY A 173 -13.20 18.20 14.97
CA GLY A 173 -12.31 18.56 16.07
C GLY A 173 -11.67 17.39 16.81
N GLY A 174 -11.54 16.23 16.16
CA GLY A 174 -10.68 15.17 16.67
C GLY A 174 -9.23 15.62 16.78
N ASP A 175 -8.47 15.09 17.75
CA ASP A 175 -7.13 15.54 18.08
C ASP A 175 -6.19 14.42 18.55
N LEU A 176 -4.89 14.73 18.70
CA LEU A 176 -3.87 13.75 19.05
C LEU A 176 -4.00 13.26 20.51
N ASP A 177 -4.51 14.10 21.41
CA ASP A 177 -4.80 13.69 22.78
C ASP A 177 -5.97 12.70 22.81
N GLY A 178 -7.01 12.94 22.01
CA GLY A 178 -8.11 11.99 21.83
C GLY A 178 -7.64 10.64 21.26
N ILE A 179 -6.67 10.64 20.33
CA ILE A 179 -6.04 9.40 19.86
C ILE A 179 -5.35 8.69 21.03
N THR A 180 -4.61 9.43 21.85
CA THR A 180 -3.91 8.90 23.02
C THR A 180 -4.86 8.23 24.02
N GLU A 181 -6.05 8.81 24.24
CA GLU A 181 -7.09 8.26 25.13
C GLU A 181 -7.71 6.95 24.59
N ARG A 182 -7.54 6.63 23.30
CA ARG A 182 -8.11 5.45 22.64
C ARG A 182 -7.10 4.34 22.33
N LEU A 183 -5.86 4.46 22.76
CA LEU A 183 -4.83 3.44 22.51
C LEU A 183 -5.19 2.07 23.07
N ASP A 184 -5.95 1.99 24.16
CA ASP A 184 -6.40 0.70 24.75
C ASP A 184 -7.40 -0.03 23.84
N HIS A 185 -8.19 0.67 23.02
CA HIS A 185 -9.01 0.04 22.00
C HIS A 185 -8.13 -0.63 20.93
N LEU A 186 -7.11 0.06 20.49
CA LEU A 186 -6.16 -0.42 19.48
C LEU A 186 -5.31 -1.59 20.00
N ASP A 187 -4.97 -1.58 21.28
CA ASP A 187 -4.31 -2.70 21.93
C ASP A 187 -5.19 -3.96 21.96
N ARG A 188 -6.48 -3.79 22.32
CA ARG A 188 -7.46 -4.91 22.28
C ARG A 188 -7.67 -5.45 20.85
N LEU A 189 -7.61 -4.59 19.82
CA LEU A 189 -7.67 -5.01 18.42
C LEU A 189 -6.42 -5.79 18.05
N GLY A 190 -5.28 -5.42 18.60
CA GLY A 190 -4.01 -6.12 18.41
C GLY A 190 -3.09 -5.50 17.36
N VAL A 191 -3.24 -4.23 17.04
CA VAL A 191 -2.30 -3.48 16.21
C VAL A 191 -1.03 -3.11 17.00
N ASN A 192 0.03 -2.79 16.29
CA ASN A 192 1.31 -2.41 16.91
C ASN A 192 1.97 -1.22 16.21
N THR A 193 1.31 -0.65 15.22
CA THR A 193 1.82 0.49 14.45
C THR A 193 0.67 1.41 14.09
N LEU A 194 0.83 2.70 14.36
CA LEU A 194 -0.13 3.73 13.96
C LEU A 194 0.41 4.48 12.76
N TYR A 195 -0.46 4.75 11.80
CA TYR A 195 -0.22 5.66 10.69
C TYR A 195 -1.23 6.79 10.76
N LEU A 196 -0.75 8.02 10.92
CA LEU A 196 -1.55 9.23 10.93
C LEU A 196 -1.55 9.85 9.53
N THR A 197 -2.73 10.25 9.02
CA THR A 197 -2.79 11.22 7.91
C THR A 197 -2.22 12.56 8.37
N PRO A 198 -1.99 13.57 7.48
CA PRO A 198 -1.18 14.74 7.83
C PRO A 198 -1.62 15.44 9.11
N ILE A 199 -0.63 15.89 9.88
CA ILE A 199 -0.81 16.56 11.18
C ILE A 199 -0.39 18.03 11.19
N PHE A 200 0.02 18.56 10.04
CA PHE A 200 0.48 19.92 9.89
C PHE A 200 -0.68 20.92 9.78
N PRO A 201 -0.48 22.22 10.11
CA PRO A 201 -1.48 23.25 9.91
C PRO A 201 -1.91 23.31 8.44
N ALA A 202 -3.22 23.49 8.21
CA ALA A 202 -3.81 23.53 6.88
C ALA A 202 -5.14 24.29 6.88
N ARG A 203 -5.77 24.43 5.71
CA ARG A 203 -7.11 25.02 5.55
C ARG A 203 -8.16 23.98 5.16
N SER A 204 -7.91 22.72 5.54
CA SER A 204 -8.82 21.60 5.32
C SER A 204 -8.79 20.61 6.49
N ASN A 205 -9.83 19.79 6.58
CA ASN A 205 -9.91 18.71 7.57
C ASN A 205 -8.87 17.59 7.31
N HIS A 206 -8.46 17.41 6.04
CA HIS A 206 -7.52 16.36 5.63
C HIS A 206 -6.05 16.76 5.75
N ARG A 207 -5.74 18.06 5.78
CA ARG A 207 -4.40 18.64 5.97
C ARG A 207 -3.35 18.30 4.90
N TYR A 208 -3.76 17.82 3.73
CA TYR A 208 -2.84 17.64 2.60
C TYR A 208 -2.44 18.98 1.95
N ASP A 209 -3.17 20.06 2.23
CA ASP A 209 -2.87 21.44 1.87
C ASP A 209 -2.08 22.15 2.99
N ALA A 210 -0.97 21.55 3.44
CA ALA A 210 -0.18 22.08 4.55
C ALA A 210 0.19 23.56 4.34
N SER A 211 -0.03 24.39 5.37
CA SER A 211 0.36 25.82 5.41
C SER A 211 1.70 26.05 6.11
N SER A 212 2.21 25.07 6.82
CA SER A 212 3.55 25.00 7.41
C SER A 212 3.91 23.55 7.66
N PHE A 213 5.21 23.22 7.59
CA PHE A 213 5.72 21.92 7.99
C PHE A 213 6.51 21.96 9.30
N ASP A 214 6.64 23.14 9.90
CA ASP A 214 7.54 23.36 11.05
C ASP A 214 6.90 23.08 12.41
N ARG A 215 5.60 22.85 12.45
CA ARG A 215 4.84 22.58 13.67
C ARG A 215 3.65 21.67 13.41
N VAL A 216 3.20 21.01 14.45
CA VAL A 216 1.92 20.31 14.45
C VAL A 216 0.77 21.32 14.51
N ASP A 217 -0.32 21.05 13.81
CA ASP A 217 -1.52 21.89 13.84
C ASP A 217 -1.99 22.11 15.29
N PRO A 218 -2.10 23.38 15.74
CA PRO A 218 -2.65 23.70 17.04
C PRO A 218 -4.05 23.12 17.28
N LEU A 219 -4.85 22.93 16.21
CA LEU A 219 -6.17 22.29 16.30
C LEU A 219 -6.08 20.81 16.67
N LEU A 220 -4.96 20.16 16.40
CA LEU A 220 -4.67 18.80 16.84
C LEU A 220 -3.97 18.72 18.21
N GLY A 221 -3.76 19.85 18.86
CA GLY A 221 -3.07 19.93 20.16
C GLY A 221 -1.60 20.32 20.08
N GLY A 222 -1.10 20.63 18.88
CA GLY A 222 0.26 21.12 18.63
C GLY A 222 1.36 20.08 18.94
N ASP A 223 2.59 20.52 18.91
CA ASP A 223 3.80 19.69 19.12
C ASP A 223 3.76 18.89 20.43
N ALA A 224 3.26 19.50 21.50
CA ALA A 224 3.18 18.84 22.81
C ALA A 224 2.24 17.61 22.81
N ALA A 225 1.13 17.66 22.06
CA ALA A 225 0.22 16.54 21.93
C ALA A 225 0.86 15.40 21.10
N LEU A 226 1.62 15.73 20.04
CA LEU A 226 2.36 14.72 19.29
C LEU A 226 3.41 14.03 20.17
N VAL A 227 4.12 14.77 21.01
CA VAL A 227 5.10 14.20 21.96
C VAL A 227 4.41 13.23 22.91
N ARG A 228 3.27 13.63 23.52
CA ARG A 228 2.51 12.73 24.41
C ARG A 228 2.05 11.46 23.70
N LEU A 229 1.53 11.58 22.48
CA LEU A 229 1.11 10.43 21.68
C LEU A 229 2.31 9.53 21.35
N ALA A 230 3.42 10.12 20.88
CA ALA A 230 4.63 9.37 20.54
C ALA A 230 5.21 8.61 21.75
N ASP A 231 5.20 9.23 22.94
CA ASP A 231 5.63 8.59 24.19
C ASP A 231 4.70 7.45 24.59
N ALA A 232 3.38 7.65 24.50
CA ALA A 232 2.38 6.63 24.83
C ALA A 232 2.44 5.42 23.87
N VAL A 233 2.68 5.67 22.58
CA VAL A 233 2.89 4.64 21.54
C VAL A 233 4.19 3.88 21.81
N ARG A 234 5.27 4.59 22.12
CA ARG A 234 6.59 4.01 22.41
C ARG A 234 6.57 3.17 23.71
N ALA A 235 5.85 3.63 24.72
CA ALA A 235 5.69 2.90 25.98
C ALA A 235 5.00 1.53 25.79
N ARG A 236 4.20 1.36 24.73
CA ARG A 236 3.59 0.08 24.33
C ARG A 236 4.50 -0.77 23.43
N GLY A 237 5.68 -0.29 23.09
CA GLY A 237 6.56 -0.94 22.10
C GLY A 237 6.06 -0.80 20.67
N TRP A 238 5.13 0.11 20.40
CA TRP A 238 4.56 0.35 19.08
C TRP A 238 5.36 1.38 18.29
N ARG A 239 4.96 1.54 17.02
CA ARG A 239 5.53 2.52 16.08
C ARG A 239 4.49 3.58 15.71
N LEU A 240 4.97 4.80 15.45
CA LEU A 240 4.15 5.91 14.96
C LEU A 240 4.71 6.37 13.62
N LEU A 241 3.92 6.31 12.56
CA LEU A 241 4.25 6.76 11.22
C LEU A 241 3.50 8.05 10.91
N GLY A 242 4.17 8.99 10.25
CA GLY A 242 3.58 10.21 9.74
C GLY A 242 3.24 10.12 8.26
N ASP A 243 2.51 11.12 7.79
CA ASP A 243 2.21 11.38 6.39
C ASP A 243 2.81 12.71 5.97
N ILE A 244 3.41 12.77 4.78
CA ILE A 244 4.05 13.97 4.29
C ILE A 244 3.76 14.19 2.80
N THR A 245 3.33 15.42 2.47
CA THR A 245 3.13 15.85 1.09
C THR A 245 4.45 16.35 0.51
N SER A 246 5.01 15.59 -0.42
CA SER A 246 6.25 15.96 -1.11
C SER A 246 6.03 16.51 -2.52
N ASN A 247 4.80 16.39 -3.04
CA ASN A 247 4.45 16.84 -4.39
C ASN A 247 4.00 18.31 -4.43
N HIS A 248 3.34 18.81 -3.37
CA HIS A 248 2.73 20.14 -3.29
C HIS A 248 2.65 20.63 -1.84
N THR A 249 2.34 21.90 -1.67
CA THR A 249 1.91 22.51 -0.40
C THR A 249 0.49 23.05 -0.53
N GLY A 250 -0.08 23.60 0.53
CA GLY A 250 -1.24 24.46 0.43
C GLY A 250 -0.89 25.83 -0.15
N ASP A 251 -1.85 26.53 -0.73
CA ASP A 251 -1.70 27.92 -1.20
C ASP A 251 -1.51 28.91 -0.04
N ALA A 252 -1.85 28.51 1.18
CA ALA A 252 -1.58 29.26 2.40
C ALA A 252 -0.21 28.95 3.02
N HIS A 253 0.61 28.08 2.40
CA HIS A 253 1.93 27.76 2.93
C HIS A 253 2.84 28.98 2.94
N GLU A 254 3.58 29.18 4.01
CA GLU A 254 4.49 30.31 4.17
C GLU A 254 5.49 30.46 3.02
N TRP A 255 6.01 29.34 2.48
CA TRP A 255 6.87 29.38 1.29
C TRP A 255 6.11 29.88 0.05
N PHE A 256 4.88 29.42 -0.15
CA PHE A 256 4.11 29.80 -1.33
C PHE A 256 3.61 31.24 -1.25
N THR A 257 3.13 31.68 -0.09
CA THR A 257 2.68 33.07 0.10
C THR A 257 3.82 34.06 -0.11
N THR A 258 5.03 33.76 0.36
CA THR A 258 6.24 34.57 0.11
C THR A 258 6.58 34.56 -1.39
N ALA A 259 6.61 33.39 -2.02
CA ALA A 259 6.90 33.24 -3.45
C ALA A 259 5.89 33.95 -4.36
N ALA A 260 4.61 33.97 -3.98
CA ALA A 260 3.55 34.63 -4.74
C ALA A 260 3.60 36.17 -4.59
N ALA A 261 3.97 36.66 -3.39
CA ALA A 261 4.00 38.07 -3.08
C ALA A 261 5.21 38.80 -3.68
N ASP A 262 6.37 38.16 -3.83
CA ASP A 262 7.59 38.74 -4.34
C ASP A 262 8.24 37.84 -5.40
N VAL A 263 8.34 38.34 -6.63
CA VAL A 263 8.97 37.62 -7.76
C VAL A 263 10.50 37.44 -7.57
N HIS A 264 11.10 38.16 -6.64
CA HIS A 264 12.53 38.09 -6.31
C HIS A 264 12.80 37.26 -5.05
N ALA A 265 11.75 36.77 -4.37
CA ALA A 265 11.92 35.94 -3.18
C ALA A 265 12.65 34.63 -3.51
N ALA A 266 13.49 34.16 -2.59
CA ALA A 266 14.17 32.88 -2.73
C ALA A 266 13.18 31.71 -2.83
N GLU A 267 12.01 31.83 -2.21
CA GLU A 267 10.92 30.86 -2.25
C GLU A 267 10.32 30.68 -3.66
N ARG A 268 10.56 31.62 -4.57
CA ARG A 268 10.06 31.56 -5.95
C ARG A 268 10.54 30.31 -6.67
N GLU A 269 11.77 29.88 -6.45
CA GLU A 269 12.35 28.70 -7.08
C GLU A 269 11.80 27.37 -6.51
N LEU A 270 11.10 27.41 -5.36
CA LEU A 270 10.49 26.21 -4.75
C LEU A 270 9.28 25.70 -5.52
N TYR A 271 8.71 26.53 -6.42
CA TYR A 271 7.49 26.24 -7.17
C TYR A 271 7.69 26.51 -8.66
N TYR A 272 6.78 26.02 -9.47
CA TYR A 272 6.73 26.30 -10.90
C TYR A 272 5.79 27.48 -11.15
N PHE A 273 6.34 28.64 -11.43
CA PHE A 273 5.59 29.80 -11.88
C PHE A 273 5.79 29.98 -13.39
N ASP A 274 4.74 30.41 -14.10
CA ASP A 274 4.88 30.81 -15.48
C ASP A 274 5.71 32.11 -15.55
N GLU A 275 6.69 32.15 -16.46
CA GLU A 275 7.42 33.39 -16.72
C GLU A 275 6.42 34.42 -17.27
N VAL A 276 6.36 35.57 -16.65
CA VAL A 276 5.67 36.73 -17.22
C VAL A 276 6.54 37.18 -18.40
N THR A 277 6.35 36.57 -19.58
CA THR A 277 6.95 37.07 -20.80
C THR A 277 6.34 38.45 -21.06
N GLY A 278 7.16 39.49 -20.85
CA GLY A 278 6.83 40.84 -21.27
C GLY A 278 6.40 40.81 -22.74
N CYS A 279 5.40 41.60 -23.07
CA CYS A 279 4.77 41.72 -24.38
C CYS A 279 5.76 41.65 -25.53
N ASP A 280 5.85 40.52 -26.21
CA ASP A 280 6.28 40.48 -27.59
C ASP A 280 5.06 40.18 -28.47
N ASN A 281 4.65 41.25 -29.19
CA ASN A 281 3.73 41.15 -30.31
C ASN A 281 4.37 40.32 -31.42
N SER A 282 4.16 39.01 -31.43
CA SER A 282 4.28 38.21 -32.66
C SER A 282 3.28 37.06 -32.62
N SER A 283 2.25 37.24 -33.42
CA SER A 283 1.30 36.21 -33.82
C SER A 283 2.01 35.06 -34.52
N SER A 284 1.95 33.87 -33.95
CA SER A 284 1.95 32.65 -34.79
C SER A 284 1.01 31.63 -34.16
N ALA A 285 -0.08 31.42 -34.89
CA ALA A 285 -1.00 30.32 -34.66
C ALA A 285 -0.30 29.02 -35.06
N ASP A 286 -0.22 28.08 -34.15
CA ASP A 286 -0.26 26.66 -34.49
C ASP A 286 -0.82 25.87 -33.31
N GLY A 287 -2.00 25.33 -33.57
CA GLY A 287 -2.74 24.52 -32.63
C GLY A 287 -2.23 23.09 -32.58
N HIS A 288 -2.04 22.58 -31.40
CA HIS A 288 -2.19 21.14 -31.15
C HIS A 288 -3.04 20.93 -29.91
N ASN A 289 -4.27 20.54 -30.22
CA ASN A 289 -5.26 20.00 -29.30
C ASN A 289 -4.77 18.65 -28.76
N SER A 290 -4.61 18.52 -27.46
CA SER A 290 -4.77 17.24 -26.78
C SER A 290 -5.75 17.44 -25.64
N ALA A 291 -6.98 17.04 -25.91
CA ALA A 291 -8.07 17.06 -24.93
C ALA A 291 -7.94 15.85 -24.00
N SER A 292 -7.71 16.10 -22.73
CA SER A 292 -8.14 15.23 -21.64
C SER A 292 -9.18 15.99 -20.84
N ALA A 293 -10.40 15.47 -20.78
CA ALA A 293 -11.54 16.09 -20.14
C ALA A 293 -11.40 16.08 -18.61
N PRO A 294 -11.75 17.18 -17.93
CA PRO A 294 -11.81 17.19 -16.47
C PRO A 294 -13.15 16.62 -15.99
N LEU A 295 -13.09 15.78 -14.96
CA LEU A 295 -14.26 15.34 -14.18
C LEU A 295 -14.64 16.45 -13.19
N GLY A 296 -15.83 16.97 -13.32
CA GLY A 296 -16.45 17.86 -12.34
C GLY A 296 -16.83 19.22 -12.90
N GLY A 297 -18.08 19.36 -13.32
CA GLY A 297 -18.60 20.60 -13.87
C GLY A 297 -18.85 21.66 -12.81
N ALA A 298 -18.45 22.88 -13.12
CA ALA A 298 -19.04 24.09 -12.57
C ALA A 298 -19.66 24.91 -13.71
N PRO A 299 -20.77 25.60 -13.50
CA PRO A 299 -21.50 26.27 -14.56
C PRO A 299 -21.01 27.69 -14.85
N ASP A 300 -20.89 27.93 -16.11
CA ASP A 300 -21.22 29.11 -16.90
C ASP A 300 -20.94 30.56 -16.45
N ARG A 301 -20.14 31.18 -17.30
CA ARG A 301 -20.27 32.50 -17.92
C ARG A 301 -20.00 33.75 -17.11
N MET A 302 -19.01 34.49 -17.60
CA MET A 302 -19.31 35.87 -17.98
C MET A 302 -18.41 36.39 -19.11
N LYS A 303 -19.03 37.17 -19.98
CA LYS A 303 -18.52 37.72 -21.23
C LYS A 303 -17.42 38.75 -21.03
N ALA A 304 -16.58 38.78 -22.04
CA ALA A 304 -15.47 39.70 -22.25
C ALA A 304 -15.86 41.19 -22.15
N GLY A 305 -15.06 41.92 -21.39
CA GLY A 305 -14.77 43.33 -21.57
C GLY A 305 -13.28 43.50 -21.37
N LEU A 306 -12.58 43.83 -22.43
CA LEU A 306 -11.14 44.12 -22.41
C LEU A 306 -10.90 45.42 -21.64
N THR A 307 -10.50 45.28 -20.36
CA THR A 307 -9.76 46.31 -19.64
C THR A 307 -8.33 45.83 -19.42
N PRO A 308 -7.30 46.69 -19.47
CA PRO A 308 -5.93 46.26 -19.19
C PRO A 308 -5.84 45.77 -17.76
N ARG A 309 -5.63 44.46 -17.59
CA ARG A 309 -5.50 43.80 -16.29
C ARG A 309 -4.07 43.98 -15.80
N TRP A 310 -3.88 44.89 -14.85
CA TRP A 310 -2.67 45.02 -14.04
C TRP A 310 -2.67 44.06 -12.81
N ASP A 311 -3.71 43.24 -12.65
CA ASP A 311 -3.95 42.36 -11.52
C ASP A 311 -3.97 40.87 -11.94
N LEU A 312 -3.00 40.46 -12.79
CA LEU A 312 -2.83 39.02 -13.08
C LEU A 312 -2.22 38.37 -11.84
N GLU A 313 -3.02 37.60 -11.10
CA GLU A 313 -2.47 36.65 -10.15
C GLU A 313 -1.39 35.81 -10.85
N PRO A 314 -0.24 35.57 -10.20
CA PRO A 314 0.84 34.83 -10.83
C PRO A 314 0.32 33.43 -11.20
N SER A 315 0.43 33.09 -12.50
CA SER A 315 0.12 31.74 -12.95
C SER A 315 1.19 30.77 -12.47
N TYR A 316 0.75 29.65 -11.91
CA TYR A 316 1.62 28.62 -11.37
C TYR A 316 1.03 27.24 -11.60
N GLU A 317 1.91 26.24 -11.62
CA GLU A 317 1.49 24.85 -11.72
C GLU A 317 0.98 24.33 -10.38
N SER A 318 -0.10 23.55 -10.44
CA SER A 318 -0.74 22.96 -9.27
C SER A 318 -1.04 21.47 -9.50
N TRP A 319 -1.20 20.70 -8.43
CA TRP A 319 -1.55 19.29 -8.51
C TRP A 319 -2.89 19.10 -9.24
N ASN A 320 -2.83 18.43 -10.41
CA ASN A 320 -4.01 18.19 -11.25
C ASN A 320 -4.90 19.43 -11.53
N GLY A 321 -4.32 20.62 -11.56
CA GLY A 321 -5.06 21.88 -11.76
C GLY A 321 -5.79 22.41 -10.53
N VAL A 322 -5.66 21.76 -9.37
CA VAL A 322 -6.24 22.20 -8.09
C VAL A 322 -5.40 23.39 -7.56
N LYS A 323 -5.91 24.60 -7.72
CA LYS A 323 -5.17 25.83 -7.43
C LYS A 323 -4.75 26.00 -5.97
N SER A 324 -5.49 25.43 -5.02
CA SER A 324 -5.08 25.42 -3.62
C SER A 324 -3.86 24.54 -3.31
N LEU A 325 -3.32 23.78 -4.31
CA LEU A 325 -2.23 22.81 -4.13
C LEU A 325 -1.06 23.12 -5.10
N PRO A 326 -0.31 24.22 -4.89
CA PRO A 326 0.84 24.60 -5.73
C PRO A 326 1.94 23.53 -5.70
N LYS A 327 2.41 23.15 -6.90
CA LYS A 327 3.36 22.05 -7.09
C LYS A 327 4.79 22.47 -6.75
N LEU A 328 5.48 21.63 -5.97
CA LEU A 328 6.87 21.80 -5.58
C LEU A 328 7.83 21.45 -6.73
N ASN A 329 8.84 22.31 -6.92
CA ASN A 329 9.89 22.18 -7.93
C ASN A 329 11.11 21.43 -7.38
N TRP A 330 11.16 20.12 -7.56
CA TRP A 330 12.30 19.31 -7.12
C TRP A 330 13.59 19.51 -7.93
N GLY A 331 13.58 20.33 -8.98
CA GLY A 331 14.79 20.86 -9.63
C GLY A 331 15.52 21.88 -8.75
N SER A 332 14.82 22.57 -7.82
CA SER A 332 15.41 23.54 -6.91
C SER A 332 16.31 22.88 -5.86
N THR A 333 17.54 23.39 -5.77
CA THR A 333 18.49 22.99 -4.72
C THR A 333 18.03 23.45 -3.34
N GLU A 334 17.38 24.62 -3.26
CA GLU A 334 16.88 25.16 -2.01
C GLU A 334 15.68 24.35 -1.49
N LEU A 335 14.78 23.86 -2.37
CA LEU A 335 13.74 22.93 -1.96
C LEU A 335 14.37 21.66 -1.37
N ARG A 336 15.31 21.04 -2.08
CA ARG A 336 16.00 19.82 -1.59
C ARG A 336 16.68 20.07 -0.23
N ARG A 337 17.25 21.26 -0.04
CA ARG A 337 17.88 21.65 1.23
C ARG A 337 16.86 21.76 2.37
N ARG A 338 15.80 22.54 2.19
CA ARG A 338 14.77 22.77 3.23
C ARG A 338 14.00 21.49 3.56
N PHE A 339 13.65 20.74 2.53
CA PHE A 339 12.82 19.55 2.70
C PHE A 339 13.61 18.38 3.28
N ALA A 340 14.84 18.15 2.83
CA ALA A 340 15.55 16.91 3.10
C ALA A 340 16.99 17.06 3.61
N THR A 341 17.88 17.84 2.94
CA THR A 341 19.33 17.68 3.17
C THR A 341 19.88 18.51 4.31
N ALA A 342 19.28 19.65 4.67
CA ALA A 342 19.73 20.44 5.80
C ALA A 342 19.61 19.68 7.12
N GLU A 343 20.49 19.99 8.07
CA GLU A 343 20.48 19.34 9.40
C GLU A 343 19.17 19.58 10.16
N ASP A 344 18.56 20.74 9.97
CA ASP A 344 17.26 21.15 10.50
C ASP A 344 16.10 20.93 9.51
N SER A 345 16.33 20.13 8.45
CA SER A 345 15.33 19.91 7.41
C SER A 345 14.04 19.30 7.98
N LEU A 346 12.95 19.60 7.29
CA LEU A 346 11.62 19.08 7.56
C LEU A 346 11.62 17.55 7.78
N LEU A 347 12.24 16.79 6.88
CA LEU A 347 12.22 15.33 6.94
C LEU A 347 12.92 14.79 8.20
N ARG A 348 14.06 15.42 8.60
CA ARG A 348 14.85 15.02 9.78
C ARG A 348 14.18 15.38 11.10
N ARG A 349 13.57 16.55 11.17
CA ARG A 349 12.98 17.11 12.39
C ARG A 349 12.06 16.13 13.09
N TRP A 350 11.11 15.57 12.37
CA TRP A 350 10.06 14.72 12.95
C TRP A 350 10.50 13.29 13.24
N LEU A 351 11.58 12.84 12.59
CA LEU A 351 12.19 11.53 12.88
C LEU A 351 13.03 11.54 14.17
N ARG A 352 13.47 12.71 14.61
CA ARG A 352 14.30 12.90 15.81
C ARG A 352 13.47 13.11 17.07
N PRO A 353 14.06 12.87 18.25
CA PRO A 353 13.44 13.28 19.52
C PRO A 353 13.14 14.80 19.53
N PRO A 354 12.04 15.24 20.19
CA PRO A 354 11.15 14.43 21.03
C PRO A 354 10.09 13.65 20.27
N TYR A 355 9.86 13.91 18.98
CA TYR A 355 8.78 13.34 18.17
C TYR A 355 9.04 11.87 17.85
N GLY A 356 10.19 11.55 17.22
CA GLY A 356 10.68 10.20 16.98
C GLY A 356 9.73 9.34 16.14
N LEU A 357 9.17 9.91 15.06
CA LEU A 357 8.36 9.13 14.10
C LEU A 357 9.20 7.97 13.54
N ALA A 358 8.57 6.82 13.34
CA ALA A 358 9.22 5.61 12.81
C ALA A 358 9.39 5.62 11.28
N GLY A 359 8.96 6.68 10.62
CA GLY A 359 9.06 6.84 9.18
C GLY A 359 7.89 7.61 8.58
N TRP A 360 7.82 7.59 7.26
CA TRP A 360 6.90 8.39 6.47
C TRP A 360 6.15 7.54 5.44
N ARG A 361 4.87 7.78 5.31
CA ARG A 361 4.11 7.57 4.07
C ARG A 361 4.21 8.88 3.28
N VAL A 362 4.64 8.79 2.05
CA VAL A 362 4.80 9.94 1.16
C VAL A 362 3.60 10.03 0.25
N ASP A 363 2.86 11.12 0.40
CA ASP A 363 1.67 11.45 -0.38
C ASP A 363 2.02 11.69 -1.84
N VAL A 364 1.16 11.22 -2.76
CA VAL A 364 1.31 11.39 -4.23
C VAL A 364 2.75 11.11 -4.71
N ALA A 365 3.38 10.08 -4.16
CA ALA A 365 4.77 9.74 -4.44
C ALA A 365 5.03 9.49 -5.94
N ASN A 366 4.02 8.97 -6.66
CA ASN A 366 4.08 8.74 -8.11
C ASN A 366 4.21 10.03 -8.94
N MET A 367 3.78 11.18 -8.41
CA MET A 367 3.86 12.48 -9.11
C MET A 367 4.96 13.38 -8.57
N THR A 368 5.53 13.06 -7.41
CA THR A 368 6.60 13.83 -6.79
C THR A 368 7.82 13.89 -7.71
N GLY A 369 8.26 15.09 -8.06
CA GLY A 369 9.39 15.32 -8.96
C GLY A 369 9.09 15.10 -10.45
N ARG A 370 7.86 14.86 -10.87
CA ARG A 370 7.48 14.73 -12.28
C ARG A 370 6.78 15.99 -12.77
N ARG A 371 7.27 16.55 -13.89
CA ARG A 371 6.64 17.65 -14.60
C ARG A 371 7.06 17.63 -16.07
N GLY A 372 6.16 17.25 -16.98
CA GLY A 372 6.48 17.17 -18.40
C GLY A 372 7.73 16.32 -18.66
N ALA A 373 8.78 16.96 -19.18
CA ALA A 373 10.07 16.30 -19.43
C ALA A 373 10.95 16.17 -18.17
N ASP A 374 10.61 16.86 -17.07
CA ASP A 374 11.33 16.77 -15.80
C ASP A 374 10.95 15.47 -15.08
N GLY A 375 11.93 14.62 -14.83
CA GLY A 375 11.73 13.28 -14.28
C GLY A 375 12.58 13.00 -13.05
N TYR A 376 12.47 13.81 -12.00
CA TYR A 376 13.26 13.68 -10.76
C TYR A 376 12.72 12.64 -9.77
N THR A 377 11.66 11.90 -10.10
CA THR A 377 10.95 11.01 -9.15
C THR A 377 11.88 10.02 -8.46
N HIS A 378 12.73 9.33 -9.23
CA HIS A 378 13.67 8.38 -8.65
C HIS A 378 14.74 9.04 -7.80
N GLU A 379 15.29 10.17 -8.26
CA GLU A 379 16.28 10.94 -7.51
C GLU A 379 15.72 11.46 -6.19
N VAL A 380 14.47 11.92 -6.19
CA VAL A 380 13.78 12.38 -4.98
C VAL A 380 13.55 11.21 -4.03
N ALA A 381 13.03 10.09 -4.52
CA ALA A 381 12.82 8.90 -3.71
C ALA A 381 14.12 8.43 -3.03
N LYS A 382 15.22 8.40 -3.80
CA LYS A 382 16.56 8.08 -3.29
C LYS A 382 17.02 9.09 -2.24
N LEU A 383 16.93 10.39 -2.52
CA LEU A 383 17.28 11.45 -1.58
C LEU A 383 16.53 11.31 -0.25
N LEU A 384 15.21 11.15 -0.31
CA LEU A 384 14.39 10.97 0.88
C LEU A 384 14.80 9.70 1.65
N ARG A 385 15.10 8.61 0.93
CA ARG A 385 15.56 7.36 1.53
C ARG A 385 16.88 7.50 2.27
N GLU A 386 17.87 8.14 1.65
CA GLU A 386 19.18 8.38 2.23
C GLU A 386 19.07 9.23 3.51
N VAL A 387 18.26 10.30 3.46
CA VAL A 387 18.05 11.18 4.62
C VAL A 387 17.30 10.47 5.76
N VAL A 388 16.30 9.65 5.44
CA VAL A 388 15.59 8.83 6.44
C VAL A 388 16.56 7.85 7.10
N ALA A 389 17.36 7.11 6.32
CA ALA A 389 18.30 6.13 6.82
C ALA A 389 19.41 6.75 7.69
N ASP A 390 19.93 7.91 7.27
CA ASP A 390 20.94 8.68 8.02
C ASP A 390 20.40 9.23 9.35
N THR A 391 19.15 9.68 9.34
CA THR A 391 18.52 10.27 10.53
C THR A 391 17.99 9.21 11.51
N ARG A 392 17.42 8.15 10.95
CA ARG A 392 16.82 7.03 11.67
C ARG A 392 17.07 5.74 10.89
N PRO A 393 18.10 4.95 11.25
CA PRO A 393 18.48 3.74 10.51
C PRO A 393 17.38 2.69 10.36
N ASP A 394 16.43 2.63 11.32
CA ASP A 394 15.23 1.77 11.26
C ASP A 394 13.99 2.51 10.72
N GLY A 395 14.17 3.63 10.01
CA GLY A 395 13.08 4.44 9.46
C GLY A 395 12.45 3.82 8.22
N LEU A 396 11.11 3.81 8.18
CA LEU A 396 10.34 3.36 7.01
C LEU A 396 10.06 4.54 6.07
N LEU A 397 10.22 4.31 4.77
CA LEU A 397 9.78 5.24 3.72
C LEU A 397 8.87 4.50 2.74
N LEU A 398 7.58 4.80 2.77
CA LEU A 398 6.56 4.15 1.96
C LEU A 398 5.93 5.12 0.98
N ALA A 399 5.73 4.68 -0.27
CA ALA A 399 5.09 5.47 -1.30
C ALA A 399 3.56 5.32 -1.25
N GLU A 400 2.82 6.43 -1.37
CA GLU A 400 1.51 6.32 -1.97
C GLU A 400 1.67 6.28 -3.49
N HIS A 401 1.35 5.16 -4.06
CA HIS A 401 1.41 4.93 -5.49
C HIS A 401 0.25 4.03 -5.89
N GLY A 402 -0.92 4.63 -6.10
CA GLY A 402 -2.17 3.92 -6.35
C GLY A 402 -2.26 3.26 -7.74
N HIS A 403 -1.35 3.64 -8.65
CA HIS A 403 -1.28 3.13 -10.02
C HIS A 403 -0.28 1.98 -10.16
N ASP A 404 0.23 1.75 -11.37
CA ASP A 404 1.31 0.82 -11.60
C ASP A 404 2.62 1.30 -10.97
N HIS A 405 2.95 0.70 -9.83
CA HIS A 405 4.13 0.98 -9.03
C HIS A 405 5.36 0.15 -9.42
N THR A 406 5.21 -0.75 -10.38
CA THR A 406 6.23 -1.79 -10.64
C THR A 406 7.55 -1.23 -11.18
N GLY A 407 7.52 -0.07 -11.83
CA GLY A 407 8.71 0.64 -12.31
C GLY A 407 9.46 1.45 -11.25
N ASP A 408 8.82 1.76 -10.12
CA ASP A 408 9.39 2.63 -9.08
C ASP A 408 9.90 1.84 -7.84
N LEU A 409 9.57 0.54 -7.74
CA LEU A 409 10.08 -0.35 -6.71
C LEU A 409 11.37 -1.08 -7.15
N ASP A 410 11.96 -1.85 -6.24
CA ASP A 410 13.22 -2.59 -6.44
C ASP A 410 14.45 -1.69 -6.71
N ARG A 411 14.41 -0.45 -6.24
CA ARG A 411 15.48 0.53 -6.35
C ARG A 411 15.94 0.99 -4.97
N ASP A 412 16.80 2.00 -4.93
CA ASP A 412 17.32 2.62 -3.71
C ASP A 412 16.42 3.75 -3.15
N GLY A 413 15.15 3.79 -3.59
CA GLY A 413 14.13 4.73 -3.11
C GLY A 413 13.13 4.09 -2.14
N TRP A 414 11.89 3.88 -2.59
CA TRP A 414 10.80 3.40 -1.75
C TRP A 414 11.02 2.00 -1.20
N HIS A 415 10.64 1.78 0.06
CA HIS A 415 10.65 0.45 0.68
C HIS A 415 9.53 -0.46 0.17
N GLY A 416 8.42 0.12 -0.21
CA GLY A 416 7.20 -0.50 -0.69
C GLY A 416 6.16 0.57 -1.03
N THR A 417 4.95 0.15 -1.32
CA THR A 417 3.84 1.02 -1.68
C THR A 417 2.54 0.64 -0.98
N MET A 418 1.54 1.54 -1.00
CA MET A 418 0.14 1.18 -0.74
C MET A 418 -0.38 0.40 -1.96
N ASN A 419 -0.61 -0.90 -1.79
CA ASN A 419 -0.85 -1.83 -2.91
C ASN A 419 -2.33 -1.87 -3.33
N TYR A 420 -2.83 -0.77 -3.88
CA TYR A 420 -4.21 -0.70 -4.38
C TYR A 420 -4.44 -1.65 -5.57
N VAL A 421 -3.64 -1.54 -6.62
CA VAL A 421 -3.86 -2.30 -7.88
C VAL A 421 -3.53 -3.79 -7.76
N GLY A 422 -2.57 -4.16 -6.89
CA GLY A 422 -2.18 -5.56 -6.71
C GLY A 422 -2.94 -6.28 -5.59
N PHE A 423 -3.70 -5.56 -4.75
CA PHE A 423 -4.45 -6.17 -3.65
C PHE A 423 -5.86 -5.60 -3.47
N THR A 424 -6.02 -4.30 -3.22
CA THR A 424 -7.34 -3.69 -2.92
C THR A 424 -8.33 -3.93 -4.04
N ASP A 425 -8.02 -3.51 -5.26
CA ASP A 425 -8.91 -3.61 -6.42
C ASP A 425 -9.23 -5.06 -6.79
N PRO A 426 -8.27 -6.02 -6.80
CA PRO A 426 -8.58 -7.43 -6.98
C PRO A 426 -9.55 -7.99 -5.93
N VAL A 427 -9.32 -7.71 -4.63
CA VAL A 427 -10.19 -8.18 -3.54
C VAL A 427 -11.58 -7.58 -3.68
N TRP A 428 -11.69 -6.30 -3.96
CA TRP A 428 -12.96 -5.62 -4.19
C TRP A 428 -13.70 -6.22 -5.38
N SER A 429 -13.02 -6.40 -6.51
CA SER A 429 -13.64 -6.96 -7.72
C SER A 429 -14.18 -8.38 -7.51
N TRP A 430 -13.58 -9.14 -6.61
CA TRP A 430 -14.06 -10.48 -6.27
C TRP A 430 -15.23 -10.46 -5.29
N LEU A 431 -15.14 -9.66 -4.22
CA LEU A 431 -16.09 -9.69 -3.11
C LEU A 431 -17.25 -8.69 -3.27
N ARG A 432 -17.19 -7.79 -4.22
CA ARG A 432 -18.18 -6.75 -4.45
C ARG A 432 -19.61 -7.30 -4.42
N HIS A 433 -20.48 -6.58 -3.67
CA HIS A 433 -21.91 -6.83 -3.61
C HIS A 433 -22.64 -5.99 -4.67
N GLY A 434 -23.70 -6.58 -5.27
CA GLY A 434 -24.60 -5.87 -6.17
C GLY A 434 -23.98 -5.43 -7.50
N ASP A 435 -24.75 -4.72 -8.30
CA ASP A 435 -24.39 -4.24 -9.63
C ASP A 435 -24.10 -2.73 -9.68
N ASP A 436 -24.37 -2.00 -8.58
CA ASP A 436 -24.11 -0.57 -8.51
C ASP A 436 -22.61 -0.27 -8.61
N PRO A 437 -22.20 0.72 -9.43
CA PRO A 437 -20.82 1.09 -9.55
C PRO A 437 -20.21 1.50 -8.22
N VAL A 438 -19.12 0.86 -7.80
CA VAL A 438 -18.30 1.28 -6.67
C VAL A 438 -17.09 2.02 -7.24
N PRO A 439 -16.92 3.32 -6.95
CA PRO A 439 -15.73 4.04 -7.40
C PRO A 439 -14.48 3.40 -6.81
N ASN A 440 -13.47 3.15 -7.63
CA ASN A 440 -12.16 2.81 -7.13
C ASN A 440 -11.36 4.08 -6.82
N PHE A 441 -10.24 3.92 -6.13
CA PHE A 441 -9.33 5.01 -5.78
C PHE A 441 -8.82 5.79 -7.01
N LEU A 442 -8.63 5.11 -8.13
CA LEU A 442 -8.07 5.69 -9.36
C LEU A 442 -9.11 6.42 -10.23
N GLY A 443 -10.39 6.40 -9.86
CA GLY A 443 -11.44 7.01 -10.65
C GLY A 443 -11.69 6.33 -12.00
N THR A 444 -11.41 5.03 -12.12
CA THR A 444 -11.63 4.27 -13.36
C THR A 444 -13.09 4.39 -13.81
N PRO A 445 -13.35 4.81 -15.06
CA PRO A 445 -14.71 4.87 -15.58
C PRO A 445 -15.44 3.53 -15.44
N GLY A 446 -16.69 3.55 -14.93
CA GLY A 446 -17.47 2.35 -14.63
C GLY A 446 -17.17 1.70 -13.28
N GLY A 447 -16.20 2.23 -12.52
CA GLY A 447 -15.88 1.74 -11.18
C GLY A 447 -15.27 0.33 -11.15
N VAL A 448 -15.31 -0.31 -9.98
CA VAL A 448 -14.76 -1.65 -9.77
C VAL A 448 -15.67 -2.71 -10.39
N PRO A 449 -15.20 -3.52 -11.36
CA PRO A 449 -16.00 -4.59 -11.97
C PRO A 449 -16.12 -5.79 -11.02
N ARG A 450 -17.15 -6.61 -11.18
CA ARG A 450 -17.25 -7.91 -10.51
C ARG A 450 -16.52 -8.97 -11.32
N ARG A 451 -15.61 -9.72 -10.67
CA ARG A 451 -14.75 -10.71 -11.34
C ARG A 451 -14.77 -12.07 -10.62
N ALA A 452 -14.49 -13.14 -11.36
CA ALA A 452 -14.21 -14.45 -10.81
C ALA A 452 -12.82 -14.51 -10.17
N ALA A 453 -12.61 -15.41 -9.21
CA ALA A 453 -11.34 -15.54 -8.50
C ALA A 453 -10.14 -15.81 -9.43
N GLY A 454 -10.34 -16.51 -10.56
CA GLY A 454 -9.27 -16.69 -11.55
C GLY A 454 -8.73 -15.40 -12.15
N ALA A 455 -9.59 -14.40 -12.42
CA ALA A 455 -9.17 -13.09 -12.90
C ALA A 455 -8.48 -12.26 -11.81
N VAL A 456 -8.95 -12.39 -10.57
CA VAL A 456 -8.33 -11.77 -9.38
C VAL A 456 -6.90 -12.31 -9.20
N LEU A 457 -6.76 -13.63 -9.21
CA LEU A 457 -5.46 -14.29 -9.14
C LEU A 457 -4.52 -13.85 -10.27
N ALA A 458 -5.03 -13.75 -11.50
CA ALA A 458 -4.23 -13.27 -12.63
C ALA A 458 -3.73 -11.84 -12.39
N THR A 459 -4.59 -10.93 -11.90
CA THR A 459 -4.18 -9.55 -11.57
C THR A 459 -3.11 -9.52 -10.48
N MET A 460 -3.36 -10.21 -9.36
CA MET A 460 -2.39 -10.27 -8.25
C MET A 460 -1.04 -10.84 -8.69
N ASN A 461 -1.03 -11.91 -9.48
CA ASN A 461 0.20 -12.51 -9.99
C ASN A 461 0.92 -11.60 -10.99
N THR A 462 0.20 -10.87 -11.85
CA THR A 462 0.80 -9.92 -12.80
C THR A 462 1.59 -8.85 -12.06
N TYR A 463 0.97 -8.12 -11.13
CA TYR A 463 1.68 -7.08 -10.38
C TYR A 463 2.81 -7.65 -9.52
N ARG A 464 2.58 -8.77 -8.83
CA ARG A 464 3.62 -9.44 -8.02
C ARG A 464 4.82 -9.87 -8.85
N SER A 465 4.61 -10.36 -10.07
CA SER A 465 5.70 -10.87 -10.93
C SER A 465 6.65 -9.77 -11.43
N LEU A 466 6.21 -8.52 -11.42
CA LEU A 466 7.00 -7.40 -11.91
C LEU A 466 7.91 -6.77 -10.85
N ILE A 467 7.75 -7.16 -9.57
CA ILE A 467 8.57 -6.69 -8.45
C ILE A 467 9.20 -7.86 -7.69
N SER A 468 10.26 -7.59 -6.93
CA SER A 468 10.90 -8.59 -6.09
C SER A 468 9.96 -9.08 -4.97
N TRP A 469 10.21 -10.27 -4.46
CA TRP A 469 9.55 -10.76 -3.25
C TRP A 469 9.71 -9.78 -2.08
N ARG A 470 10.90 -9.18 -1.95
CA ARG A 470 11.20 -8.19 -0.92
C ARG A 470 10.28 -6.96 -1.00
N SER A 471 10.14 -6.35 -2.15
CA SER A 471 9.24 -5.18 -2.34
C SER A 471 7.77 -5.55 -2.15
N TYR A 472 7.37 -6.75 -2.58
CA TYR A 472 6.01 -7.24 -2.40
C TYR A 472 5.64 -7.41 -0.92
N VAL A 473 6.50 -8.03 -0.10
CA VAL A 473 6.19 -8.28 1.32
C VAL A 473 6.30 -7.06 2.21
N HIS A 474 6.95 -5.99 1.75
CA HIS A 474 7.04 -4.72 2.46
C HIS A 474 6.01 -3.68 1.96
N SER A 475 5.27 -4.00 0.90
CA SER A 475 4.13 -3.17 0.49
C SER A 475 2.94 -3.37 1.43
N TRP A 476 2.19 -2.29 1.64
CA TRP A 476 1.01 -2.30 2.49
C TRP A 476 -0.18 -2.91 1.75
N GLN A 477 -0.77 -3.93 2.34
CA GLN A 477 -2.05 -4.47 1.90
C GLN A 477 -3.15 -3.75 2.67
N LEU A 478 -4.17 -3.26 1.97
CA LEU A 478 -5.28 -2.50 2.56
C LEU A 478 -6.59 -2.87 1.89
N LEU A 479 -7.68 -2.80 2.65
CA LEU A 479 -9.03 -3.01 2.13
C LEU A 479 -9.74 -1.70 1.80
N GLY A 480 -9.15 -0.59 2.17
CA GLY A 480 -9.61 0.76 1.96
C GLY A 480 -8.74 1.73 2.73
N SER A 481 -8.98 3.03 2.54
CA SER A 481 -8.30 4.13 3.21
C SER A 481 -9.25 5.31 3.34
N HIS A 482 -8.75 6.42 3.86
CA HIS A 482 -9.47 7.70 3.90
C HIS A 482 -9.82 8.26 2.50
N ASP A 483 -9.26 7.70 1.40
CA ASP A 483 -9.48 8.12 0.02
C ASP A 483 -10.38 7.17 -0.79
N SER A 484 -10.88 6.13 -0.16
CA SER A 484 -11.66 5.11 -0.84
C SER A 484 -12.98 4.81 -0.12
N ALA A 485 -13.89 4.08 -0.79
CA ALA A 485 -15.05 3.52 -0.12
C ALA A 485 -14.63 2.57 1.01
N ARG A 486 -15.48 2.40 2.02
CA ARG A 486 -15.25 1.42 3.07
C ARG A 486 -15.56 0.01 2.62
N ILE A 487 -14.77 -0.93 3.08
CA ILE A 487 -14.91 -2.34 2.70
C ILE A 487 -16.32 -2.89 2.96
N ARG A 488 -17.00 -2.53 4.08
CA ARG A 488 -18.37 -2.95 4.36
C ARG A 488 -19.34 -2.51 3.25
N THR A 489 -19.18 -1.30 2.73
CA THR A 489 -19.99 -0.80 1.61
C THR A 489 -19.72 -1.57 0.32
N VAL A 490 -18.46 -1.89 0.05
CA VAL A 490 -18.06 -2.63 -1.15
C VAL A 490 -18.64 -4.04 -1.15
N VAL A 491 -18.51 -4.75 -0.03
CA VAL A 491 -18.88 -6.19 0.05
C VAL A 491 -20.31 -6.44 0.48
N GLY A 492 -20.99 -5.45 1.08
CA GLY A 492 -22.41 -5.46 1.41
C GLY A 492 -22.78 -6.09 2.76
N ASP A 493 -22.01 -7.04 3.27
CA ASP A 493 -22.33 -7.76 4.51
C ASP A 493 -21.09 -8.13 5.35
N ALA A 494 -21.33 -8.54 6.61
CA ALA A 494 -20.28 -8.89 7.55
C ALA A 494 -19.50 -10.14 7.15
N ALA A 495 -20.16 -11.15 6.58
CA ALA A 495 -19.52 -12.41 6.25
C ALA A 495 -18.50 -12.24 5.10
N ARG A 496 -18.85 -11.46 4.06
CA ARG A 496 -17.89 -11.12 3.00
C ARG A 496 -16.80 -10.18 3.51
N GLN A 497 -17.10 -9.28 4.45
CA GLN A 497 -16.07 -8.44 5.09
C GLN A 497 -15.09 -9.30 5.89
N GLU A 498 -15.53 -10.36 6.55
CA GLU A 498 -14.64 -11.30 7.22
C GLU A 498 -13.72 -12.02 6.22
N VAL A 499 -14.24 -12.42 5.05
CA VAL A 499 -13.41 -12.98 3.96
C VAL A 499 -12.35 -11.99 3.49
N ALA A 500 -12.71 -10.70 3.31
CA ALA A 500 -11.77 -9.65 2.95
C ALA A 500 -10.69 -9.45 4.02
N ALA A 501 -11.10 -9.34 5.29
CA ALA A 501 -10.18 -9.20 6.44
C ALA A 501 -9.27 -10.44 6.58
N GLY A 502 -9.79 -11.63 6.28
CA GLY A 502 -9.03 -12.86 6.23
C GLY A 502 -7.92 -12.81 5.17
N LEU A 503 -8.23 -12.37 3.96
CA LEU A 503 -7.22 -12.15 2.91
C LEU A 503 -6.19 -11.10 3.35
N LEU A 504 -6.63 -9.97 3.94
CA LEU A 504 -5.74 -8.94 4.48
C LEU A 504 -4.75 -9.53 5.51
N ALA A 505 -5.24 -10.34 6.42
CA ALA A 505 -4.43 -10.93 7.48
C ALA A 505 -3.51 -12.05 7.02
N THR A 506 -3.85 -12.77 5.93
CA THR A 506 -3.13 -14.00 5.55
C THR A 506 -2.29 -13.87 4.28
N MET A 507 -2.56 -12.92 3.39
CA MET A 507 -1.71 -12.67 2.23
C MET A 507 -0.35 -12.07 2.63
N PRO A 508 0.71 -12.24 1.81
CA PRO A 508 1.98 -11.55 2.03
C PRO A 508 1.81 -10.03 1.93
N GLY A 509 2.66 -9.30 2.62
CA GLY A 509 2.61 -7.83 2.75
C GLY A 509 2.20 -7.39 4.16
N THR A 510 2.25 -6.09 4.43
CA THR A 510 1.94 -5.50 5.73
C THR A 510 0.48 -5.06 5.77
N PRO A 511 -0.37 -5.63 6.64
CA PRO A 511 -1.78 -5.27 6.70
C PRO A 511 -2.00 -3.88 7.28
N VAL A 512 -2.87 -3.09 6.64
CA VAL A 512 -3.33 -1.77 7.11
C VAL A 512 -4.84 -1.80 7.27
N ILE A 513 -5.32 -1.39 8.43
CA ILE A 513 -6.74 -1.24 8.75
C ILE A 513 -7.06 0.24 8.80
N PHE A 514 -8.05 0.69 8.04
CA PHE A 514 -8.57 2.05 8.15
C PHE A 514 -9.54 2.14 9.34
N ALA A 515 -9.34 3.12 10.22
CA ALA A 515 -10.12 3.31 11.45
C ALA A 515 -11.63 3.22 11.21
N GLY A 516 -12.28 2.26 11.89
CA GLY A 516 -13.71 2.00 11.79
C GLY A 516 -14.10 0.83 10.87
N ASP A 517 -13.19 0.29 10.06
CA ASP A 517 -13.48 -0.90 9.28
C ASP A 517 -13.72 -2.11 10.21
N GLU A 518 -12.99 -2.19 11.32
CA GLU A 518 -13.18 -3.21 12.36
C GLU A 518 -14.52 -3.11 13.08
N LEU A 519 -15.20 -1.96 13.00
CA LEU A 519 -16.53 -1.74 13.56
C LEU A 519 -17.65 -1.92 12.53
N GLY A 520 -17.31 -2.21 11.27
CA GLY A 520 -18.26 -2.37 10.19
C GLY A 520 -18.84 -1.03 9.68
N LEU A 521 -18.12 0.07 9.82
CA LEU A 521 -18.56 1.36 9.31
C LEU A 521 -18.68 1.34 7.78
N THR A 522 -19.59 2.17 7.25
CA THR A 522 -19.89 2.29 5.82
C THR A 522 -19.48 3.66 5.27
N GLY A 523 -19.27 3.76 3.96
CA GLY A 523 -18.94 4.98 3.24
C GLY A 523 -18.72 4.66 1.76
N THR A 524 -19.29 5.48 0.86
CA THR A 524 -19.37 5.15 -0.58
C THR A 524 -18.19 5.64 -1.41
N ASN A 525 -17.38 6.53 -0.86
CA ASN A 525 -16.18 7.11 -1.49
C ASN A 525 -15.23 7.62 -0.39
N GLY A 526 -14.11 8.19 -0.76
CA GLY A 526 -13.13 8.71 0.20
C GLY A 526 -13.74 9.67 1.22
N GLU A 527 -14.41 10.73 0.76
CA GLU A 527 -15.02 11.71 1.65
C GLU A 527 -16.10 11.10 2.55
N GLY A 528 -17.02 10.33 1.97
CA GLY A 528 -18.09 9.65 2.72
C GLY A 528 -17.60 8.57 3.69
N SER A 529 -16.36 8.10 3.55
CA SER A 529 -15.78 7.10 4.45
C SER A 529 -15.09 7.71 5.68
N ARG A 530 -14.89 9.04 5.72
CA ARG A 530 -14.27 9.77 6.83
C ARG A 530 -15.27 10.07 7.95
N THR A 531 -16.15 9.11 8.27
CA THR A 531 -17.14 9.23 9.37
C THR A 531 -16.42 9.21 10.71
N PRO A 532 -16.86 10.05 11.69
CA PRO A 532 -16.33 9.99 13.04
C PRO A 532 -16.52 8.61 13.68
N MET A 533 -15.55 8.20 14.48
CA MET A 533 -15.61 6.94 15.23
C MET A 533 -16.72 7.00 16.30
N PRO A 534 -17.61 6.02 16.38
CA PRO A 534 -18.80 6.08 17.26
C PRO A 534 -18.47 5.67 18.71
N TRP A 535 -17.53 6.37 19.36
CA TRP A 535 -17.04 6.03 20.70
C TRP A 535 -18.14 6.11 21.78
N HIS A 536 -19.08 7.01 21.62
CA HIS A 536 -20.18 7.23 22.57
C HIS A 536 -21.39 6.32 22.30
N ARG A 537 -21.36 5.50 21.25
CA ARG A 537 -22.42 4.55 20.84
C ARG A 537 -21.83 3.15 20.61
N PRO A 538 -21.22 2.51 21.61
CA PRO A 538 -20.59 1.20 21.45
C PRO A 538 -21.60 0.09 21.06
N GLU A 539 -22.88 0.29 21.31
CA GLU A 539 -23.99 -0.58 20.88
C GLU A 539 -24.19 -0.56 19.34
N SER A 540 -23.73 0.47 18.65
CA SER A 540 -23.76 0.56 17.19
C SER A 540 -22.64 -0.23 16.50
N TRP A 541 -21.66 -0.74 17.27
CA TRP A 541 -20.53 -1.46 16.73
C TRP A 541 -20.94 -2.86 16.30
N ASP A 542 -20.49 -3.29 15.12
CA ASP A 542 -20.58 -4.70 14.74
C ASP A 542 -19.54 -5.51 15.53
N GLN A 543 -19.98 -6.03 16.69
CA GLN A 543 -19.12 -6.80 17.60
C GLN A 543 -18.57 -8.07 16.94
N GLY A 544 -19.31 -8.68 15.99
CA GLY A 544 -18.87 -9.83 15.21
C GLY A 544 -17.68 -9.47 14.31
N THR A 545 -17.80 -8.35 13.60
CA THR A 545 -16.72 -7.82 12.75
C THR A 545 -15.49 -7.46 13.58
N PHE A 546 -15.67 -6.79 14.74
CA PHE A 546 -14.55 -6.49 15.65
C PHE A 546 -13.85 -7.77 16.14
N ALA A 547 -14.62 -8.78 16.53
CA ALA A 547 -14.07 -10.07 16.97
C ALA A 547 -13.32 -10.79 15.84
N ALA A 548 -13.82 -10.74 14.61
CA ALA A 548 -13.16 -11.30 13.43
C ALA A 548 -11.80 -10.62 13.15
N TYR A 549 -11.75 -9.28 13.08
CA TYR A 549 -10.48 -8.55 12.92
C TYR A 549 -9.49 -8.89 14.02
N ARG A 550 -9.90 -8.85 15.28
CA ARG A 550 -9.05 -9.20 16.42
C ARG A 550 -8.51 -10.62 16.31
N GLY A 551 -9.38 -11.59 15.98
CA GLY A 551 -9.00 -13.00 15.80
C GLY A 551 -7.99 -13.19 14.68
N LEU A 552 -8.20 -12.54 13.54
CA LEU A 552 -7.33 -12.60 12.36
C LEU A 552 -5.96 -11.95 12.61
N LEU A 553 -5.92 -10.82 13.32
CA LEU A 553 -4.64 -10.19 13.70
C LEU A 553 -3.88 -11.04 14.73
N ALA A 554 -4.58 -11.66 15.69
CA ALA A 554 -3.99 -12.61 16.62
C ALA A 554 -3.43 -13.84 15.91
N LEU A 555 -4.18 -14.39 14.94
CA LEU A 555 -3.73 -15.48 14.08
C LEU A 555 -2.43 -15.11 13.35
N ARG A 556 -2.40 -13.95 12.67
CA ARG A 556 -1.20 -13.50 11.96
C ARG A 556 0.01 -13.36 12.88
N ARG A 557 -0.18 -12.82 14.09
CA ARG A 557 0.92 -12.72 15.08
C ARG A 557 1.41 -14.09 15.54
N GLY A 558 0.49 -15.04 15.72
CA GLY A 558 0.80 -16.39 16.23
C GLY A 558 1.39 -17.33 15.18
N GLU A 559 1.18 -17.06 13.87
CA GLU A 559 1.59 -17.94 12.78
C GLU A 559 2.75 -17.33 11.97
N PRO A 560 4.01 -17.79 12.20
CA PRO A 560 5.16 -17.28 11.46
C PRO A 560 5.00 -17.43 9.93
N ALA A 561 4.34 -18.49 9.46
CA ALA A 561 4.08 -18.68 8.04
C ALA A 561 3.27 -17.52 7.43
N LEU A 562 2.36 -16.89 8.17
CA LEU A 562 1.58 -15.75 7.68
C LEU A 562 2.41 -14.47 7.60
N ARG A 563 3.41 -14.31 8.46
CA ARG A 563 4.30 -13.13 8.47
C ARG A 563 5.46 -13.25 7.49
N HIS A 564 6.11 -14.42 7.48
CA HIS A 564 7.39 -14.62 6.80
C HIS A 564 7.36 -15.69 5.70
N GLY A 565 6.28 -16.47 5.59
CA GLY A 565 6.18 -17.56 4.63
C GLY A 565 5.94 -17.10 3.20
N GLY A 566 6.25 -18.00 2.27
CA GLY A 566 5.93 -17.87 0.85
C GLY A 566 4.44 -17.99 0.54
N LEU A 567 4.09 -17.90 -0.73
CA LEU A 567 2.71 -17.98 -1.21
C LEU A 567 2.61 -18.99 -2.36
N ARG A 568 1.82 -20.03 -2.16
CA ARG A 568 1.51 -20.99 -3.23
C ARG A 568 0.01 -21.14 -3.42
N TRP A 569 -0.49 -20.75 -4.58
CA TRP A 569 -1.87 -20.98 -4.97
C TRP A 569 -2.08 -22.46 -5.27
N VAL A 570 -3.16 -23.05 -4.75
CA VAL A 570 -3.49 -24.47 -4.96
C VAL A 570 -4.83 -24.68 -5.65
N HIS A 571 -5.76 -23.73 -5.53
CA HIS A 571 -7.02 -23.76 -6.25
C HIS A 571 -7.61 -22.36 -6.44
N ALA A 572 -8.23 -22.14 -7.60
CA ALA A 572 -9.07 -20.98 -7.87
C ALA A 572 -10.21 -21.38 -8.81
N ASP A 573 -11.44 -21.05 -8.44
CA ASP A 573 -12.62 -21.12 -9.32
C ASP A 573 -13.37 -19.77 -9.29
N ALA A 574 -14.65 -19.72 -9.67
CA ALA A 574 -15.37 -18.46 -9.66
C ALA A 574 -15.49 -17.84 -8.25
N ASP A 575 -15.74 -18.66 -7.24
CA ASP A 575 -16.16 -18.24 -5.91
C ASP A 575 -15.20 -18.68 -4.78
N THR A 576 -14.09 -19.33 -5.14
CA THR A 576 -13.15 -19.91 -4.18
C THR A 576 -11.72 -19.55 -4.52
N LEU A 577 -10.94 -19.19 -3.50
CA LEU A 577 -9.48 -19.09 -3.51
C LEU A 577 -8.93 -20.02 -2.43
N VAL A 578 -7.91 -20.82 -2.78
CA VAL A 578 -7.19 -21.67 -1.81
C VAL A 578 -5.69 -21.49 -2.05
N PHE A 579 -4.96 -21.24 -0.98
CA PHE A 579 -3.50 -21.07 -1.04
C PHE A 579 -2.81 -21.58 0.22
N LEU A 580 -1.53 -21.85 0.07
CA LEU A 580 -0.61 -22.17 1.15
C LEU A 580 0.26 -20.96 1.49
N ARG A 581 0.52 -20.77 2.77
CA ARG A 581 1.59 -19.95 3.29
C ARG A 581 2.63 -20.90 3.89
N GLU A 582 3.81 -20.93 3.29
CA GLU A 582 4.83 -21.94 3.58
C GLU A 582 6.10 -21.26 4.13
N ALA A 583 6.49 -21.64 5.35
CA ALA A 583 7.73 -21.21 5.99
C ALA A 583 8.51 -22.44 6.47
N PRO A 584 9.83 -22.35 6.69
CA PRO A 584 10.59 -23.44 7.29
C PRO A 584 10.05 -23.91 8.65
N THR A 585 9.32 -23.05 9.35
CA THR A 585 8.76 -23.30 10.69
C THR A 585 7.33 -23.86 10.68
N GLY A 586 6.69 -23.99 9.51
CA GLY A 586 5.34 -24.52 9.39
C GLY A 586 4.60 -24.02 8.16
N THR A 587 3.49 -24.66 7.88
CA THR A 587 2.64 -24.36 6.73
C THR A 587 1.21 -24.18 7.18
N VAL A 588 0.52 -23.19 6.63
CA VAL A 588 -0.93 -23.03 6.80
C VAL A 588 -1.64 -23.07 5.44
N LEU A 589 -2.79 -23.73 5.42
CA LEU A 589 -3.72 -23.76 4.30
C LEU A 589 -4.83 -22.74 4.57
N VAL A 590 -5.11 -21.89 3.59
CA VAL A 590 -6.17 -20.88 3.65
C VAL A 590 -7.23 -21.18 2.59
N LEU A 591 -8.49 -21.19 3.02
CA LEU A 591 -9.68 -21.22 2.17
C LEU A 591 -10.44 -19.91 2.32
N ALA A 592 -10.64 -19.21 1.22
CA ALA A 592 -11.52 -18.05 1.12
C ALA A 592 -12.65 -18.35 0.12
N ARG A 593 -13.91 -18.21 0.53
CA ARG A 593 -15.09 -18.34 -0.33
C ARG A 593 -15.97 -17.10 -0.22
N ARG A 594 -16.39 -16.55 -1.36
CA ARG A 594 -17.36 -15.44 -1.38
C ARG A 594 -18.82 -15.93 -1.43
N ALA A 595 -19.04 -17.18 -1.79
CA ALA A 595 -20.33 -17.83 -1.85
C ALA A 595 -20.16 -19.36 -1.70
N ALA A 596 -21.24 -20.08 -1.43
CA ALA A 596 -21.24 -21.53 -1.46
C ALA A 596 -20.85 -22.03 -2.88
N ALA A 597 -20.00 -23.04 -2.94
CA ALA A 597 -19.48 -23.61 -4.17
C ALA A 597 -19.21 -25.11 -3.98
N ALA A 598 -18.84 -25.82 -5.05
CA ALA A 598 -18.51 -27.25 -4.95
C ALA A 598 -17.36 -27.48 -3.96
N PRO A 599 -17.35 -28.62 -3.22
CA PRO A 599 -16.23 -28.98 -2.36
C PRO A 599 -14.93 -29.03 -3.16
N VAL A 600 -13.85 -28.47 -2.60
CA VAL A 600 -12.50 -28.55 -3.20
C VAL A 600 -11.80 -29.77 -2.65
N ARG A 601 -11.32 -30.66 -3.53
CA ARG A 601 -10.54 -31.82 -3.20
C ARG A 601 -9.08 -31.62 -3.56
N LEU A 602 -8.19 -31.79 -2.59
CA LEU A 602 -6.75 -31.57 -2.73
C LEU A 602 -6.00 -32.85 -2.33
N ALA A 603 -5.21 -33.38 -3.25
CA ALA A 603 -4.34 -34.53 -2.97
C ALA A 603 -2.95 -34.06 -2.46
N GLY A 604 -2.29 -34.92 -1.67
CA GLY A 604 -0.92 -34.72 -1.25
C GLY A 604 -0.73 -33.66 -0.15
N LEU A 605 -1.79 -33.23 0.52
CA LEU A 605 -1.69 -32.40 1.71
C LEU A 605 -1.72 -33.27 2.98
N PRO A 606 -0.91 -32.96 4.01
CA PRO A 606 -0.98 -33.65 5.29
C PRO A 606 -2.27 -33.29 6.04
N ALA A 607 -2.52 -33.97 7.16
CA ALA A 607 -3.55 -33.59 8.10
C ALA A 607 -3.32 -32.15 8.61
N GLY A 608 -4.37 -31.48 9.05
CA GLY A 608 -4.28 -30.13 9.58
C GLY A 608 -5.38 -29.82 10.59
N ASP A 609 -5.02 -29.04 11.60
CA ASP A 609 -5.97 -28.57 12.61
C ASP A 609 -6.46 -27.16 12.26
N ASN A 610 -7.79 -26.96 12.36
CA ASN A 610 -8.38 -25.65 12.10
C ASN A 610 -7.96 -24.65 13.19
N VAL A 611 -7.37 -23.53 12.77
CA VAL A 611 -6.89 -22.46 13.65
C VAL A 611 -7.71 -21.17 13.50
N TYR A 612 -8.59 -21.11 12.49
CA TYR A 612 -9.55 -20.01 12.31
C TYR A 612 -10.75 -20.47 11.46
N GLY A 613 -11.96 -20.01 11.80
CA GLY A 613 -13.21 -20.19 11.07
C GLY A 613 -14.06 -21.34 11.57
N GLY A 614 -13.54 -22.23 12.43
CA GLY A 614 -14.32 -23.27 13.13
C GLY A 614 -14.67 -24.50 12.30
N ALA A 615 -14.08 -24.66 11.10
CA ALA A 615 -14.28 -25.88 10.31
C ALA A 615 -13.62 -27.10 10.97
N PRO A 616 -14.06 -28.33 10.64
CA PRO A 616 -13.40 -29.55 11.09
C PRO A 616 -11.92 -29.60 10.71
N ALA A 617 -11.14 -30.34 11.49
CA ALA A 617 -9.77 -30.68 11.15
C ALA A 617 -9.70 -31.42 9.79
N LEU A 618 -8.70 -31.09 9.00
CA LEU A 618 -8.44 -31.77 7.73
C LEU A 618 -7.84 -33.15 8.01
N ARG A 619 -8.44 -34.17 7.41
CA ARG A 619 -7.93 -35.54 7.46
C ARG A 619 -7.93 -36.11 6.03
N PRO A 620 -6.76 -36.53 5.51
CA PRO A 620 -6.72 -37.26 4.23
C PRO A 620 -7.58 -38.52 4.27
N ASP A 621 -8.33 -38.76 3.20
CA ASP A 621 -9.05 -40.01 3.00
C ASP A 621 -8.09 -41.17 2.61
N ALA A 622 -8.61 -42.35 2.28
CA ALA A 622 -7.82 -43.53 1.91
C ALA A 622 -6.95 -43.28 0.64
N ASP A 623 -7.34 -42.35 -0.21
CA ASP A 623 -6.64 -41.96 -1.42
C ASP A 623 -5.66 -40.78 -1.17
N GLY A 624 -5.47 -40.34 0.08
CA GLY A 624 -4.61 -39.22 0.44
C GLY A 624 -5.18 -37.86 0.06
N VAL A 625 -6.51 -37.73 -0.07
CA VAL A 625 -7.19 -36.49 -0.49
C VAL A 625 -7.89 -35.85 0.69
N VAL A 626 -7.67 -34.56 0.91
CA VAL A 626 -8.43 -33.72 1.84
C VAL A 626 -9.58 -33.05 1.09
N THR A 627 -10.74 -32.89 1.75
CA THR A 627 -11.91 -32.20 1.20
C THR A 627 -12.17 -30.94 2.03
N LEU A 628 -12.21 -29.77 1.36
CA LEU A 628 -12.49 -28.50 1.99
C LEU A 628 -14.00 -28.21 1.99
N PRO A 629 -14.53 -27.48 3.01
CA PRO A 629 -15.94 -27.13 3.11
C PRO A 629 -16.49 -26.43 1.87
N ALA A 630 -17.78 -26.66 1.60
CA ALA A 630 -18.50 -26.13 0.45
C ALA A 630 -19.26 -24.82 0.76
N ASP A 631 -19.49 -24.55 2.03
CA ASP A 631 -20.29 -23.42 2.50
C ASP A 631 -19.60 -22.08 2.24
N GLY A 632 -20.38 -21.02 2.10
CA GLY A 632 -19.86 -19.66 1.92
C GLY A 632 -20.97 -18.61 1.94
N PRO A 633 -20.62 -17.35 2.19
CA PRO A 633 -19.26 -16.81 2.42
C PRO A 633 -18.58 -17.42 3.64
N THR A 634 -17.29 -17.76 3.52
CA THR A 634 -16.52 -18.31 4.65
C THR A 634 -15.02 -18.07 4.49
N PHE A 635 -14.32 -17.96 5.62
CA PHE A 635 -12.87 -17.89 5.68
C PHE A 635 -12.35 -18.91 6.68
N GLN A 636 -11.45 -19.78 6.25
CA GLN A 636 -10.96 -20.88 7.07
C GLN A 636 -9.44 -21.00 6.96
N VAL A 637 -8.78 -21.30 8.07
CA VAL A 637 -7.33 -21.52 8.11
C VAL A 637 -7.02 -22.79 8.88
N TRP A 638 -6.16 -23.64 8.31
CA TRP A 638 -5.64 -24.84 8.97
C TRP A 638 -4.12 -24.78 9.05
N ARG A 639 -3.59 -25.13 10.21
CA ARG A 639 -2.17 -25.44 10.36
C ARG A 639 -1.94 -26.87 9.94
N LEU A 640 -1.06 -27.07 8.95
CA LEU A 640 -0.70 -28.38 8.43
C LEU A 640 0.51 -28.95 9.16
N GLY A 641 0.54 -30.27 9.38
CA GLY A 641 1.69 -30.92 10.01
C GLY A 641 1.36 -32.23 10.68
#